data_a56c341d604d6417875e4f778404a481
#
_entry.id   a56c341d604d6417875e4f778404a481
#
_cell.length_a   1.000
_cell.length_b   1.000
_cell.length_c   1.000
_cell.angle_alpha   90.00
_cell.angle_beta   90.00
_cell.angle_gamma   90.00
#
_symmetry.space_group_name_H-M   'P 1'
#
loop_
_entity.id
_entity.type
_entity.pdbx_description
1 polymer ?
#
loop_
_entity_poly.entity_id
_entity_poly.type
_entity_poly.pdbx_seq_one_letter_code
_entity_poly.pdbx_strand_id
1 'polypeptide(L)'
;MQEQFTAKAKKALQLASKAAGKLHQNYIGTEHILVGLIQENTGVAALVLQENGVDAKNVIETIKDLIAPGTDLLIKEKNGYSKRAEAVLEESHRQAKRFKSELTGTEHILMAMIKEGDNVAVRLLNTLGFHIQKIYIDLLLAMGEDGNLYKEDLARHSNNKRKKESTTLEQYSRDLTALAKEGKLDAVIGREREIQRVIQILSRRMKNNPCLVGEPGVGKTSIVEGLAQRIVAGDVPDTVKGKRLLTLDLSGMVAGSKYRGEFEERIKKLMKEVKEEGNILLFMDEVHTLIGAGGAEGAIDASNILKPALARGELQMIGATTITEYRKHIEKDAALERRFQPVTVEEPEEEEAIRILEGIKEKYEEHHKVKITAEAAEAAVRLSARYINDRNLPDKAIDLIDEASAAIRLKKVEKPQNLLEIEAAIKELDEQIEDLMIAEDFLQAGAVKRQQKELIAKQEKQLKSYEKKCQAKQYVVTAEDIATVVAAWTKIPVKKLAEKESDRLLKLESILHKRVIGQSEAVTAVAKAMRRGRVGLQDPKKPIGSFLFLGPTGVGKTELSKALAEAMFGSEDALIRIDMSEYMEGHSVSKMIGSPPGYVGFDDGGQLSEKVRRNPYSVVLFDEIEKAHPDVFNILLQVLDDGHITDSKGRKVSFKNTILIMTSNAGAGRIVEPKNLGFGAVSDANKDYKRMKDNVMDEVKKLFKPEFINRIDEIMVFHQLNKDEMKEIVTLLSSNLTKRCKEQMNITLTLTPAAKQYIVDTYSDAKMGARPLKRGILTAIEDPLAEEILKGNVKQGDTVVVGYKDKKIQFNVK
;
A
#
# COMPACT_ATOMS: atom_id res chain seq x y z
N MET A 1 14.92 54.56 2.06
CA MET A 1 15.85 53.82 2.98
C MET A 1 17.27 54.35 3.01
N GLN A 2 17.94 54.80 1.96
CA GLN A 2 19.37 55.19 2.01
C GLN A 2 19.66 56.52 2.73
N GLU A 3 18.70 57.42 2.87
CA GLU A 3 18.89 58.76 3.52
C GLU A 3 19.01 58.73 5.05
N GLN A 4 18.65 57.63 5.67
CA GLN A 4 18.63 57.50 7.14
C GLN A 4 19.91 56.89 7.70
N PHE A 5 20.91 56.55 6.89
CA PHE A 5 22.19 55.98 7.33
C PHE A 5 23.30 56.98 7.36
N THR A 6 24.25 56.83 8.31
CA THR A 6 25.51 57.60 8.35
C THR A 6 26.37 57.32 7.14
N ALA A 7 27.35 58.19 6.79
CA ALA A 7 28.26 57.98 5.67
C ALA A 7 29.04 56.67 5.78
N LYS A 8 29.45 56.30 7.04
CA LYS A 8 30.17 55.05 7.31
C LYS A 8 29.23 53.80 7.12
N ALA A 9 27.99 53.86 7.60
CA ALA A 9 27.05 52.81 7.38
C ALA A 9 26.68 52.59 5.92
N LYS A 10 26.52 53.69 5.14
CA LYS A 10 26.32 53.61 3.69
C LYS A 10 27.51 52.93 2.99
N LYS A 11 28.76 53.29 3.38
CA LYS A 11 29.99 52.66 2.87
C LYS A 11 30.04 51.19 3.20
N ALA A 12 29.70 50.76 4.43
CA ALA A 12 29.65 49.36 4.84
C ALA A 12 28.62 48.56 3.99
N LEU A 13 27.44 49.11 3.72
CA LEU A 13 26.43 48.47 2.88
C LEU A 13 26.86 48.36 1.42
N GLN A 14 27.62 49.36 0.88
CA GLN A 14 28.21 49.29 -0.45
C GLN A 14 29.29 48.20 -0.51
N LEU A 15 30.11 48.04 0.55
CA LEU A 15 31.10 46.97 0.64
C LEU A 15 30.44 45.63 0.78
N ALA A 16 29.33 45.51 1.49
CA ALA A 16 28.52 44.30 1.53
C ALA A 16 27.99 43.86 0.16
N SER A 17 27.53 44.81 -0.67
CA SER A 17 27.13 44.54 -2.06
C SER A 17 28.27 44.04 -2.90
N LYS A 18 29.46 44.66 -2.76
CA LYS A 18 30.69 44.22 -3.46
C LYS A 18 31.13 42.81 -2.99
N ALA A 19 30.97 42.52 -1.70
CA ALA A 19 31.29 41.18 -1.14
C ALA A 19 30.35 40.12 -1.71
N ALA A 20 29.05 40.38 -1.80
CA ALA A 20 28.08 39.47 -2.43
C ALA A 20 28.45 39.21 -3.90
N GLY A 21 28.81 40.24 -4.69
CA GLY A 21 29.25 40.07 -6.06
C GLY A 21 30.52 39.23 -6.20
N LYS A 22 31.52 39.40 -5.28
CA LYS A 22 32.76 38.57 -5.28
C LYS A 22 32.49 37.10 -4.90
N LEU A 23 31.43 36.83 -4.19
CA LEU A 23 30.99 35.50 -3.78
C LEU A 23 29.98 34.89 -4.75
N HIS A 24 29.77 35.53 -5.91
CA HIS A 24 28.79 35.10 -6.96
C HIS A 24 27.37 34.86 -6.42
N GLN A 25 26.90 35.70 -5.49
CA GLN A 25 25.54 35.62 -4.95
C GLN A 25 24.65 36.74 -5.48
N ASN A 26 23.43 36.42 -5.88
CA ASN A 26 22.47 37.36 -6.47
C ASN A 26 21.65 38.14 -5.41
N TYR A 27 22.01 38.05 -4.11
CA TYR A 27 21.34 38.77 -3.03
C TYR A 27 22.34 39.17 -1.95
N ILE A 28 22.02 40.22 -1.17
CA ILE A 28 22.82 40.69 -0.06
C ILE A 28 22.24 40.09 1.23
N GLY A 29 22.93 39.12 1.84
CA GLY A 29 22.58 38.52 3.12
C GLY A 29 23.25 39.23 4.33
N THR A 30 22.91 38.77 5.54
CA THR A 30 23.50 39.26 6.79
C THR A 30 25.00 38.98 6.87
N GLU A 31 25.47 37.90 6.32
CA GLU A 31 26.89 37.53 6.17
C GLU A 31 27.67 38.57 5.37
N HIS A 32 27.11 39.08 4.29
CA HIS A 32 27.72 40.11 3.46
C HIS A 32 27.74 41.44 4.17
N ILE A 33 26.69 41.76 4.95
CA ILE A 33 26.66 42.99 5.77
C ILE A 33 27.75 42.91 6.83
N LEU A 34 27.98 41.78 7.50
CA LEU A 34 29.04 41.57 8.46
C LEU A 34 30.43 41.84 7.81
N VAL A 35 30.68 41.26 6.65
CA VAL A 35 31.94 41.51 5.88
C VAL A 35 32.09 42.98 5.54
N GLY A 36 31.00 43.64 5.14
CA GLY A 36 30.98 45.08 4.86
C GLY A 36 31.29 45.95 6.05
N LEU A 37 30.76 45.60 7.24
CA LEU A 37 31.04 46.29 8.50
C LEU A 37 32.52 46.16 8.89
N ILE A 38 33.12 44.98 8.74
CA ILE A 38 34.57 44.79 9.06
C ILE A 38 35.46 45.52 8.06
N GLN A 39 35.16 45.47 6.75
CA GLN A 39 35.97 46.11 5.71
C GLN A 39 35.89 47.64 5.69
N GLU A 40 34.86 48.23 6.29
CA GLU A 40 34.69 49.69 6.42
C GLU A 40 35.82 50.29 7.30
N ASN A 41 36.31 49.54 8.28
CA ASN A 41 37.52 49.77 9.08
C ASN A 41 37.59 51.06 9.91
N THR A 42 36.60 51.96 9.92
CA THR A 42 36.60 53.25 10.63
C THR A 42 35.39 53.50 11.50
N GLY A 43 34.34 52.67 11.36
CA GLY A 43 33.11 52.71 12.13
C GLY A 43 33.24 52.01 13.49
N VAL A 44 32.38 52.34 14.41
CA VAL A 44 32.34 51.75 15.77
C VAL A 44 32.23 50.23 15.69
N ALA A 45 31.35 49.70 14.82
CA ALA A 45 31.23 48.26 14.64
C ALA A 45 32.54 47.59 14.17
N ALA A 46 33.29 48.23 13.26
CA ALA A 46 34.56 47.71 12.76
C ALA A 46 35.59 47.64 13.86
N LEU A 47 35.70 48.71 14.67
CA LEU A 47 36.68 48.79 15.79
C LEU A 47 36.36 47.73 16.85
N VAL A 48 35.11 47.58 17.27
CA VAL A 48 34.71 46.55 18.24
C VAL A 48 34.95 45.11 17.71
N LEU A 49 34.67 44.87 16.45
CA LEU A 49 34.93 43.55 15.84
C LEU A 49 36.44 43.27 15.79
N GLN A 50 37.28 44.25 15.44
CA GLN A 50 38.74 44.11 15.41
C GLN A 50 39.34 43.88 16.79
N GLU A 51 38.89 44.64 17.83
CA GLU A 51 39.30 44.44 19.22
C GLU A 51 38.95 43.05 19.75
N ASN A 52 37.87 42.45 19.26
CA ASN A 52 37.49 41.08 19.57
C ASN A 52 38.18 40.05 18.65
N GLY A 53 39.11 40.47 17.77
CA GLY A 53 39.91 39.56 16.91
C GLY A 53 39.19 39.07 15.66
N VAL A 54 38.06 39.66 15.24
CA VAL A 54 37.31 39.26 14.03
C VAL A 54 38.00 39.84 12.80
N ASP A 55 38.60 38.99 11.98
CA ASP A 55 39.27 39.37 10.71
C ASP A 55 38.40 39.05 9.50
N ALA A 56 38.34 40.01 8.56
CA ALA A 56 37.58 39.87 7.31
C ALA A 56 37.98 38.66 6.47
N LYS A 57 39.30 38.29 6.47
CA LYS A 57 39.78 37.17 5.71
C LYS A 57 39.24 35.85 6.21
N ASN A 58 39.26 35.64 7.53
CA ASN A 58 38.78 34.41 8.15
C ASN A 58 37.27 34.27 7.95
N VAL A 59 36.52 35.39 8.06
CA VAL A 59 35.07 35.39 7.82
C VAL A 59 34.73 35.03 6.36
N ILE A 60 35.47 35.59 5.39
CA ILE A 60 35.26 35.32 3.95
C ILE A 60 35.59 33.84 3.60
N GLU A 61 36.69 33.30 4.17
CA GLU A 61 37.02 31.87 4.00
C GLU A 61 35.95 30.97 4.55
N THR A 62 35.48 31.22 5.75
CA THR A 62 34.40 30.46 6.37
C THR A 62 33.08 30.57 5.59
N ILE A 63 32.79 31.73 5.00
CA ILE A 63 31.63 31.88 4.10
C ILE A 63 31.77 31.00 2.87
N LYS A 64 32.97 30.94 2.25
CA LYS A 64 33.22 30.07 1.07
C LYS A 64 33.07 28.59 1.40
N ASP A 65 33.51 28.17 2.59
CA ASP A 65 33.45 26.76 3.02
C ASP A 65 32.02 26.31 3.41
N LEU A 66 31.25 27.23 3.99
CA LEU A 66 29.89 26.93 4.45
C LEU A 66 28.77 27.09 3.39
N ILE A 67 29.01 27.93 2.40
CA ILE A 67 28.08 28.18 1.30
C ILE A 67 28.63 27.49 0.06
N ALA A 68 28.12 26.30 -0.25
CA ALA A 68 28.45 25.59 -1.49
C ALA A 68 28.25 26.53 -2.69
N PRO A 69 29.18 26.49 -3.72
CA PRO A 69 28.99 27.25 -4.94
C PRO A 69 27.63 26.89 -5.52
N GLY A 70 26.80 27.89 -5.78
CA GLY A 70 25.43 27.71 -6.26
C GLY A 70 25.44 26.89 -7.54
N THR A 71 24.86 25.70 -7.49
CA THR A 71 24.39 25.00 -8.68
C THR A 71 23.38 25.92 -9.35
N ASP A 72 23.58 26.17 -10.65
CA ASP A 72 22.68 26.93 -11.53
C ASP A 72 21.28 26.29 -11.57
N LEU A 73 20.49 26.56 -10.57
CA LEU A 73 19.05 26.36 -10.61
C LEU A 73 18.41 27.74 -10.78
N LEU A 74 17.85 27.94 -11.95
CA LEU A 74 17.07 29.08 -12.41
C LEU A 74 16.14 29.66 -11.33
N ILE A 75 16.64 30.55 -10.50
CA ILE A 75 15.84 31.41 -9.62
C ILE A 75 15.92 32.81 -10.21
N LYS A 76 14.74 33.30 -10.65
CA LYS A 76 14.51 34.62 -11.18
C LYS A 76 15.26 35.67 -10.35
N GLU A 77 15.96 36.57 -11.04
CA GLU A 77 16.63 37.76 -10.55
C GLU A 77 15.91 38.40 -9.33
N LYS A 78 16.49 38.28 -8.16
CA LYS A 78 16.21 39.17 -7.03
C LYS A 78 17.49 39.97 -6.75
N ASN A 79 17.66 41.08 -7.47
CA ASN A 79 18.57 42.13 -7.07
C ASN A 79 18.01 42.81 -5.81
N GLY A 80 18.57 42.52 -4.61
CA GLY A 80 18.11 43.13 -3.39
C GLY A 80 18.65 42.45 -2.12
N TYR A 81 18.26 42.97 -0.96
CA TYR A 81 18.56 42.34 0.33
C TYR A 81 17.71 41.06 0.56
N SER A 82 18.28 40.13 1.29
CA SER A 82 17.51 38.98 1.77
C SER A 82 16.46 39.47 2.78
N LYS A 83 15.34 38.74 2.93
CA LYS A 83 14.28 39.08 3.92
C LYS A 83 14.82 39.28 5.33
N ARG A 84 15.83 38.49 5.73
CA ARG A 84 16.52 38.66 7.03
C ARG A 84 17.43 39.87 7.06
N ALA A 85 18.13 40.17 5.98
CA ALA A 85 18.94 41.40 5.92
C ALA A 85 18.06 42.65 5.95
N GLU A 86 16.89 42.66 5.32
CA GLU A 86 15.91 43.72 5.40
C GLU A 86 15.40 43.92 6.87
N ALA A 87 15.05 42.79 7.53
CA ALA A 87 14.61 42.83 8.93
C ALA A 87 15.69 43.42 9.88
N VAL A 88 16.97 43.02 9.67
CA VAL A 88 18.12 43.60 10.43
C VAL A 88 18.25 45.10 10.17
N LEU A 89 18.09 45.54 8.92
CA LEU A 89 18.19 46.96 8.59
C LEU A 89 17.02 47.77 9.18
N GLU A 90 15.81 47.24 9.19
CA GLU A 90 14.64 47.87 9.84
C GLU A 90 14.87 47.93 11.36
N GLU A 91 15.36 46.87 11.99
CA GLU A 91 15.63 46.84 13.42
C GLU A 91 16.79 47.81 13.77
N SER A 92 17.79 47.99 12.89
CA SER A 92 18.87 48.95 13.11
C SER A 92 18.34 50.40 13.20
N HIS A 93 17.33 50.76 12.43
CA HIS A 93 16.66 52.07 12.56
C HIS A 93 15.91 52.22 13.89
N ARG A 94 15.32 51.13 14.41
CA ARG A 94 14.67 51.15 15.73
C ARG A 94 15.70 51.31 16.86
N GLN A 95 16.87 50.65 16.72
CA GLN A 95 17.96 50.81 17.67
C GLN A 95 18.52 52.26 17.66
N ALA A 96 18.73 52.85 16.49
CA ALA A 96 19.17 54.25 16.38
C ALA A 96 18.20 55.20 17.09
N LYS A 97 16.90 55.04 16.90
CA LYS A 97 15.86 55.83 17.62
C LYS A 97 15.90 55.60 19.13
N ARG A 98 16.13 54.37 19.57
CA ARG A 98 16.22 54.01 21.01
C ARG A 98 17.38 54.74 21.70
N PHE A 99 18.53 54.82 21.01
CA PHE A 99 19.72 55.50 21.52
C PHE A 99 19.78 56.99 21.12
N LYS A 100 18.64 57.55 20.70
CA LYS A 100 18.46 58.98 20.35
C LYS A 100 19.45 59.48 19.29
N SER A 101 19.88 58.60 18.39
CA SER A 101 20.71 58.95 17.25
C SER A 101 19.85 59.42 16.08
N GLU A 102 20.18 60.53 15.44
CA GLU A 102 19.44 61.07 14.27
C GLU A 102 19.59 60.16 13.02
N LEU A 103 20.75 59.52 12.91
CA LEU A 103 21.07 58.65 11.76
C LEU A 103 21.51 57.25 12.25
N THR A 104 21.22 56.23 11.47
CA THR A 104 21.61 54.85 11.75
C THR A 104 23.07 54.66 11.44
N GLY A 105 23.92 54.36 12.43
CA GLY A 105 25.35 54.10 12.30
C GLY A 105 25.64 52.60 12.14
N THR A 106 26.91 52.27 11.94
CA THR A 106 27.45 50.91 11.85
C THR A 106 27.22 50.08 13.11
N GLU A 107 27.31 50.74 14.28
CA GLU A 107 26.99 50.20 15.63
C GLU A 107 25.56 49.69 15.70
N HIS A 108 24.60 50.46 15.23
CA HIS A 108 23.18 50.08 15.25
C HIS A 108 22.89 48.87 14.35
N ILE A 109 23.61 48.77 13.22
CA ILE A 109 23.48 47.61 12.31
C ILE A 109 24.01 46.35 12.98
N LEU A 110 25.21 46.43 13.61
CA LEU A 110 25.79 45.28 14.29
C LEU A 110 24.94 44.86 15.51
N MET A 111 24.45 45.85 16.28
CA MET A 111 23.57 45.63 17.41
C MET A 111 22.26 44.93 16.98
N ALA A 112 21.61 45.37 15.92
CA ALA A 112 20.40 44.76 15.39
C ALA A 112 20.66 43.35 14.93
N MET A 113 21.81 43.08 14.27
CA MET A 113 22.22 41.76 13.81
C MET A 113 22.41 40.77 14.97
N ILE A 114 23.09 41.21 16.05
CA ILE A 114 23.29 40.39 17.26
C ILE A 114 21.97 40.15 17.98
N LYS A 115 21.14 41.17 18.07
CA LYS A 115 19.85 41.10 18.79
C LYS A 115 18.83 40.19 18.13
N GLU A 116 18.81 40.10 16.79
CA GLU A 116 17.95 39.16 16.06
C GLU A 116 18.37 37.71 16.32
N GLY A 117 19.65 37.43 16.50
CA GLY A 117 20.23 36.16 16.98
C GLY A 117 20.16 34.98 16.00
N ASP A 118 19.09 34.84 15.21
CA ASP A 118 18.94 33.74 14.25
C ASP A 118 19.25 34.20 12.82
N ASN A 119 20.49 34.68 12.59
CA ASN A 119 20.97 35.06 11.27
C ASN A 119 22.34 34.44 10.94
N VAL A 120 22.70 34.41 9.67
CA VAL A 120 23.94 33.79 9.20
C VAL A 120 25.17 34.44 9.78
N ALA A 121 25.17 35.75 9.91
CA ALA A 121 26.30 36.49 10.49
C ALA A 121 26.62 36.11 11.96
N VAL A 122 25.59 35.98 12.80
CA VAL A 122 25.74 35.54 14.18
C VAL A 122 26.19 34.08 14.27
N ARG A 123 25.68 33.22 13.39
CA ARG A 123 26.14 31.81 13.31
C ARG A 123 27.61 31.72 12.89
N LEU A 124 28.05 32.53 11.93
CA LEU A 124 29.46 32.62 11.53
C LEU A 124 30.37 33.04 12.67
N LEU A 125 29.99 34.08 13.42
CA LEU A 125 30.73 34.53 14.59
C LEU A 125 30.84 33.44 15.68
N ASN A 126 29.75 32.73 15.95
CA ASN A 126 29.74 31.58 16.87
C ASN A 126 30.63 30.41 16.36
N THR A 127 30.56 30.09 15.10
CA THR A 127 31.37 29.01 14.49
C THR A 127 32.87 29.32 14.55
N LEU A 128 33.25 30.59 14.40
CA LEU A 128 34.60 31.08 14.55
C LEU A 128 35.05 31.21 16.03
N GLY A 129 34.16 30.89 17.00
CA GLY A 129 34.48 30.87 18.43
C GLY A 129 34.45 32.22 19.11
N PHE A 130 33.86 33.23 18.48
CA PHE A 130 33.76 34.56 19.10
C PHE A 130 32.59 34.66 20.09
N HIS A 131 32.81 35.29 21.23
CA HIS A 131 31.81 35.50 22.25
C HIS A 131 30.89 36.70 21.93
N ILE A 132 29.74 36.43 21.34
CA ILE A 132 28.75 37.45 20.91
C ILE A 132 28.33 38.36 22.06
N GLN A 133 28.20 37.82 23.27
CA GLN A 133 27.89 38.62 24.47
C GLN A 133 28.93 39.70 24.74
N LYS A 134 30.22 39.32 24.59
CA LYS A 134 31.32 40.29 24.81
C LYS A 134 31.29 41.37 23.72
N ILE A 135 31.10 40.98 22.45
CA ILE A 135 31.00 41.95 21.35
C ILE A 135 29.84 42.92 21.56
N TYR A 136 28.70 42.48 22.07
CA TYR A 136 27.56 43.35 22.36
C TYR A 136 27.84 44.30 23.51
N ILE A 137 28.47 43.84 24.58
CA ILE A 137 28.87 44.70 25.75
C ILE A 137 29.88 45.73 25.31
N ASP A 138 30.92 45.34 24.56
CA ASP A 138 31.94 46.25 24.06
C ASP A 138 31.33 47.30 23.11
N LEU A 139 30.31 46.91 22.33
CA LEU A 139 29.55 47.81 21.45
C LEU A 139 28.77 48.85 22.25
N LEU A 140 28.09 48.46 23.34
CA LEU A 140 27.37 49.36 24.26
C LEU A 140 28.35 50.36 24.92
N LEU A 141 29.49 49.86 25.41
CA LEU A 141 30.52 50.69 26.03
C LEU A 141 31.12 51.67 25.00
N ALA A 142 31.35 51.28 23.79
CA ALA A 142 31.86 52.16 22.70
C ALA A 142 30.82 53.23 22.30
N MET A 143 29.55 53.01 22.56
CA MET A 143 28.45 53.99 22.37
C MET A 143 28.28 54.91 23.60
N GLY A 144 29.02 54.68 24.69
CA GLY A 144 28.89 55.45 25.97
C GLY A 144 27.70 55.00 26.84
N GLU A 145 27.17 53.80 26.61
CA GLU A 145 26.04 53.22 27.35
C GLU A 145 26.49 52.18 28.37
N ASP A 146 25.64 51.91 29.37
CA ASP A 146 25.94 50.91 30.42
C ASP A 146 25.88 49.49 29.86
N GLY A 147 26.99 48.72 29.99
CA GLY A 147 27.08 47.34 29.60
C GLY A 147 26.04 46.40 30.27
N ASN A 148 25.44 46.80 31.39
CA ASN A 148 24.37 46.03 32.05
C ASN A 148 23.07 45.99 31.24
N LEU A 149 22.86 46.93 30.32
CA LEU A 149 21.71 46.93 29.40
C LEU A 149 21.60 45.63 28.57
N TYR A 150 22.73 44.93 28.38
CA TYR A 150 22.72 43.63 27.75
C TYR A 150 21.83 42.60 28.46
N LYS A 151 21.84 42.58 29.81
CA LYS A 151 21.01 41.66 30.59
C LYS A 151 19.53 41.95 30.44
N GLU A 152 19.16 43.25 30.37
CA GLU A 152 17.76 43.65 30.14
C GLU A 152 17.27 43.34 28.72
N ASP A 153 18.15 43.54 27.75
CA ASP A 153 17.83 43.26 26.35
C ASP A 153 17.64 41.76 26.09
N LEU A 154 18.45 40.89 26.68
CA LEU A 154 18.29 39.45 26.64
C LEU A 154 17.07 38.98 27.43
N ALA A 155 16.80 39.54 28.61
CA ALA A 155 15.62 39.19 29.40
C ALA A 155 14.32 39.56 28.69
N ARG A 156 14.27 40.68 27.99
CA ARG A 156 13.12 41.07 27.15
C ARG A 156 12.95 40.18 25.92
N HIS A 157 14.03 39.70 25.32
CA HIS A 157 14.03 38.77 24.21
C HIS A 157 13.63 37.33 24.64
N SER A 158 14.10 36.91 25.82
CA SER A 158 13.73 35.62 26.43
C SER A 158 12.24 35.59 26.80
N ASN A 159 11.64 36.67 27.26
CA ASN A 159 10.20 36.74 27.52
C ASN A 159 9.35 36.84 26.24
N ASN A 160 9.86 37.47 25.17
CA ASN A 160 9.18 37.46 23.87
C ASN A 160 9.42 36.14 23.07
N LYS A 161 10.55 35.45 23.29
CA LYS A 161 10.80 34.10 22.77
C LYS A 161 10.03 33.03 23.53
N ARG A 162 9.81 33.19 24.84
CA ARG A 162 8.92 32.29 25.61
C ARG A 162 7.46 32.36 25.16
N LYS A 163 7.04 33.38 24.43
CA LYS A 163 5.75 33.46 23.72
C LYS A 163 5.83 32.92 22.28
N LYS A 164 7.00 32.49 21.76
CA LYS A 164 7.21 31.95 20.42
C LYS A 164 8.07 30.69 20.35
N GLU A 165 8.60 30.17 21.45
CA GLU A 165 9.03 28.78 21.49
C GLU A 165 7.76 27.95 21.61
N SER A 166 7.39 27.24 20.56
CA SER A 166 6.35 26.20 20.62
C SER A 166 6.67 25.33 21.85
N THR A 167 5.69 25.15 22.73
CA THR A 167 5.83 24.26 23.89
C THR A 167 6.15 22.86 23.36
N THR A 168 6.76 22.00 24.18
CA THR A 168 7.02 20.61 23.79
C THR A 168 5.73 19.95 23.33
N LEU A 169 4.63 20.32 23.96
CA LEU A 169 3.29 19.92 23.62
C LEU A 169 2.89 20.36 22.19
N GLU A 170 3.08 21.62 21.82
CA GLU A 170 2.77 22.12 20.47
C GLU A 170 3.68 21.55 19.38
N GLN A 171 4.90 21.16 19.75
CA GLN A 171 5.88 20.61 18.81
C GLN A 171 5.58 19.15 18.43
N TYR A 172 5.07 18.36 19.39
CA TYR A 172 4.86 16.92 19.24
C TYR A 172 3.38 16.52 19.34
N SER A 173 2.45 17.50 19.30
CA SER A 173 1.03 17.19 19.27
C SER A 173 0.28 17.99 18.20
N ARG A 174 -0.85 17.42 17.75
CA ARG A 174 -1.79 18.04 16.83
C ARG A 174 -3.10 18.32 17.57
N ASP A 175 -3.57 19.56 17.56
CA ASP A 175 -4.80 19.96 18.25
C ASP A 175 -6.04 19.65 17.38
N LEU A 176 -6.74 18.57 17.71
CA LEU A 176 -7.97 18.17 17.00
C LEU A 176 -9.13 19.14 17.25
N THR A 177 -9.20 19.76 18.44
CA THR A 177 -10.25 20.74 18.75
C THR A 177 -10.05 22.04 17.99
N ALA A 178 -8.81 22.46 17.74
CA ALA A 178 -8.51 23.58 16.87
C ALA A 178 -8.89 23.29 15.40
N LEU A 179 -8.55 22.11 14.90
CA LEU A 179 -8.91 21.66 13.55
C LEU A 179 -10.43 21.53 13.37
N ALA A 180 -11.13 21.06 14.42
CA ALA A 180 -12.60 21.01 14.40
C ALA A 180 -13.21 22.42 14.29
N LYS A 181 -12.67 23.42 15.01
CA LYS A 181 -13.10 24.83 14.90
C LYS A 181 -12.86 25.41 13.51
N GLU A 182 -11.81 25.01 12.86
CA GLU A 182 -11.46 25.42 11.48
C GLU A 182 -12.26 24.66 10.41
N GLY A 183 -13.09 23.67 10.79
CA GLY A 183 -13.84 22.84 9.84
C GLY A 183 -12.98 21.89 8.98
N LYS A 184 -11.75 21.58 9.43
CA LYS A 184 -10.80 20.75 8.66
C LYS A 184 -10.92 19.27 8.93
N LEU A 185 -11.71 18.85 9.92
CA LEU A 185 -11.96 17.45 10.22
C LEU A 185 -13.07 16.88 9.32
N ASP A 186 -13.00 15.58 9.09
CA ASP A 186 -14.01 14.88 8.33
C ASP A 186 -15.31 14.71 9.12
N ALA A 187 -16.45 14.63 8.44
CA ALA A 187 -17.70 14.32 9.08
C ALA A 187 -17.68 12.90 9.63
N VAL A 188 -18.02 12.73 10.90
CA VAL A 188 -18.06 11.42 11.55
C VAL A 188 -19.49 10.92 11.53
N ILE A 189 -19.71 9.77 10.90
CA ILE A 189 -21.02 9.17 10.68
C ILE A 189 -21.02 7.76 11.28
N GLY A 190 -22.12 7.39 11.95
CA GLY A 190 -22.37 6.02 12.41
C GLY A 190 -21.64 5.60 13.68
N ARG A 191 -20.91 6.51 14.36
CA ARG A 191 -20.10 6.20 15.57
C ARG A 191 -20.62 6.86 16.84
N GLU A 192 -21.91 7.19 16.88
CA GLU A 192 -22.52 7.90 17.99
C GLU A 192 -22.46 7.11 19.30
N ARG A 193 -22.63 5.78 19.24
CA ARG A 193 -22.59 4.89 20.41
C ARG A 193 -21.21 4.83 21.03
N GLU A 194 -20.18 4.67 20.21
CA GLU A 194 -18.79 4.60 20.65
C GLU A 194 -18.35 5.95 21.23
N ILE A 195 -18.66 7.07 20.56
CA ILE A 195 -18.36 8.42 21.07
C ILE A 195 -19.05 8.63 22.41
N GLN A 196 -20.32 8.30 22.54
CA GLN A 196 -21.06 8.42 23.81
C GLN A 196 -20.44 7.56 24.90
N ARG A 197 -19.99 6.34 24.55
CA ARG A 197 -19.29 5.46 25.50
C ARG A 197 -17.95 6.03 25.94
N VAL A 198 -17.18 6.61 25.04
CA VAL A 198 -15.93 7.33 25.35
C VAL A 198 -16.19 8.47 26.32
N ILE A 199 -17.23 9.30 26.07
CA ILE A 199 -17.62 10.42 26.95
C ILE A 199 -18.01 9.93 28.33
N GLN A 200 -18.78 8.82 28.40
CA GLN A 200 -19.15 8.22 29.70
C GLN A 200 -17.93 7.77 30.49
N ILE A 201 -16.94 7.16 29.83
CA ILE A 201 -15.72 6.67 30.47
C ILE A 201 -14.89 7.86 30.95
N LEU A 202 -14.71 8.91 30.14
CA LEU A 202 -13.98 10.11 30.49
C LEU A 202 -14.58 10.84 31.72
N SER A 203 -15.89 10.69 31.92
CA SER A 203 -16.62 11.29 33.04
C SER A 203 -16.58 10.47 34.33
N ARG A 204 -15.95 9.28 34.33
CA ARG A 204 -15.82 8.41 35.53
C ARG A 204 -14.75 8.90 36.46
N ARG A 205 -14.91 8.61 37.75
CA ARG A 205 -13.91 8.93 38.80
C ARG A 205 -12.69 8.01 38.72
N MET A 206 -12.88 6.75 38.33
CA MET A 206 -11.83 5.73 38.18
C MET A 206 -11.99 5.01 36.84
N LYS A 207 -10.92 4.45 36.31
CA LYS A 207 -10.90 3.87 34.93
C LYS A 207 -11.46 4.84 33.89
N ASN A 208 -10.99 6.06 33.96
CA ASN A 208 -11.45 7.20 33.15
C ASN A 208 -10.65 7.40 31.87
N ASN A 209 -9.81 6.45 31.48
CA ASN A 209 -9.09 6.45 30.23
C ASN A 209 -9.71 5.41 29.27
N PRO A 210 -10.48 5.81 28.26
CA PRO A 210 -10.99 4.89 27.27
C PRO A 210 -9.85 4.39 26.37
N CYS A 211 -9.93 3.10 26.00
CA CYS A 211 -9.06 2.51 25.00
C CYS A 211 -9.92 1.95 23.86
N LEU A 212 -9.82 2.54 22.68
CA LEU A 212 -10.49 2.07 21.48
C LEU A 212 -9.79 0.81 20.96
N VAL A 213 -10.48 -0.32 21.00
CA VAL A 213 -9.92 -1.63 20.65
C VAL A 213 -10.65 -2.17 19.42
N GLY A 214 -9.95 -2.37 18.33
CA GLY A 214 -10.53 -2.85 17.08
C GLY A 214 -9.48 -3.12 16.03
N GLU A 215 -9.87 -3.79 14.95
CA GLU A 215 -8.98 -4.09 13.84
C GLU A 215 -8.49 -2.81 13.13
N PRO A 216 -7.36 -2.86 12.40
CA PRO A 216 -6.90 -1.72 11.60
C PRO A 216 -7.95 -1.30 10.56
N GLY A 217 -8.12 0.00 10.32
CA GLY A 217 -9.01 0.52 9.28
C GLY A 217 -10.52 0.58 9.65
N VAL A 218 -10.91 0.21 10.89
CA VAL A 218 -12.33 0.30 11.33
C VAL A 218 -12.79 1.71 11.73
N GLY A 219 -11.90 2.71 11.70
CA GLY A 219 -12.25 4.10 12.02
C GLY A 219 -12.10 4.47 13.50
N LYS A 220 -11.11 3.93 14.22
CA LYS A 220 -10.82 4.31 15.62
C LYS A 220 -10.48 5.79 15.76
N THR A 221 -9.66 6.34 14.86
CA THR A 221 -9.26 7.75 14.88
C THR A 221 -10.44 8.68 14.61
N SER A 222 -11.36 8.29 13.71
CA SER A 222 -12.57 9.07 13.40
C SER A 222 -13.48 9.25 14.63
N ILE A 223 -13.55 8.27 15.54
CA ILE A 223 -14.30 8.39 16.80
C ILE A 223 -13.75 9.53 17.64
N VAL A 224 -12.44 9.69 17.68
CA VAL A 224 -11.76 10.74 18.44
C VAL A 224 -11.94 12.11 17.77
N GLU A 225 -11.93 12.14 16.45
CA GLU A 225 -12.26 13.37 15.68
C GLU A 225 -13.71 13.80 15.90
N GLY A 226 -14.65 12.84 15.92
CA GLY A 226 -16.06 13.11 16.26
C GLY A 226 -16.23 13.61 17.69
N LEU A 227 -15.46 13.11 18.65
CA LEU A 227 -15.44 13.65 20.00
C LEU A 227 -14.94 15.11 20.00
N ALA A 228 -13.87 15.43 19.24
CA ALA A 228 -13.38 16.80 19.12
C ALA A 228 -14.46 17.75 18.56
N GLN A 229 -15.21 17.32 17.56
CA GLN A 229 -16.32 18.09 16.98
C GLN A 229 -17.43 18.33 18.00
N ARG A 230 -17.82 17.32 18.79
CA ARG A 230 -18.83 17.48 19.87
C ARG A 230 -18.33 18.39 21.01
N ILE A 231 -17.04 18.33 21.36
CA ILE A 231 -16.47 19.26 22.35
C ILE A 231 -16.60 20.70 21.87
N VAL A 232 -16.29 20.97 20.60
CA VAL A 232 -16.40 22.30 19.99
C VAL A 232 -17.85 22.76 19.87
N ALA A 233 -18.76 21.87 19.51
CA ALA A 233 -20.21 22.15 19.45
C ALA A 233 -20.84 22.34 20.84
N GLY A 234 -20.16 21.93 21.91
CA GLY A 234 -20.67 21.99 23.26
C GLY A 234 -21.65 20.88 23.63
N ASP A 235 -21.80 19.86 22.77
CA ASP A 235 -22.66 18.68 22.96
C ASP A 235 -21.95 17.59 23.78
N VAL A 236 -21.40 17.98 24.94
CA VAL A 236 -20.71 17.11 25.88
C VAL A 236 -20.99 17.54 27.32
N PRO A 237 -20.92 16.62 28.31
CA PRO A 237 -21.05 16.96 29.73
C PRO A 237 -19.97 17.94 30.20
N ASP A 238 -20.26 18.67 31.29
CA ASP A 238 -19.36 19.69 31.87
C ASP A 238 -17.95 19.12 32.20
N THR A 239 -17.83 17.86 32.47
CA THR A 239 -16.55 17.18 32.75
C THR A 239 -15.60 17.16 31.57
N VAL A 240 -16.11 17.26 30.34
CA VAL A 240 -15.37 17.21 29.08
C VAL A 240 -15.43 18.55 28.34
N LYS A 241 -16.40 19.39 28.69
CA LYS A 241 -16.63 20.69 28.07
C LYS A 241 -15.43 21.62 28.24
N GLY A 242 -15.03 22.28 27.16
CA GLY A 242 -13.90 23.23 27.16
C GLY A 242 -12.51 22.57 27.21
N LYS A 243 -12.41 21.24 27.19
CA LYS A 243 -11.12 20.58 27.08
C LYS A 243 -10.57 20.64 25.66
N ARG A 244 -9.24 20.68 25.57
CA ARG A 244 -8.50 20.55 24.29
C ARG A 244 -8.14 19.10 24.08
N LEU A 245 -8.42 18.57 22.90
CA LEU A 245 -8.08 17.20 22.51
C LEU A 245 -6.86 17.24 21.60
N LEU A 246 -5.75 16.69 22.07
CA LEU A 246 -4.46 16.70 21.41
C LEU A 246 -4.03 15.28 21.02
N THR A 247 -3.70 15.05 19.75
CA THR A 247 -3.08 13.80 19.29
C THR A 247 -1.58 13.88 19.51
N LEU A 248 -1.00 12.93 20.23
CA LEU A 248 0.43 12.86 20.52
C LEU A 248 1.18 12.05 19.47
N ASP A 249 2.23 12.63 18.89
CA ASP A 249 3.17 11.94 17.98
C ASP A 249 4.39 11.41 18.75
N LEU A 250 4.30 10.16 19.19
CA LEU A 250 5.41 9.48 19.86
C LEU A 250 6.59 9.21 18.93
N SER A 251 6.31 8.88 17.67
CA SER A 251 7.34 8.59 16.69
C SER A 251 8.23 9.80 16.46
N GLY A 252 7.62 10.99 16.36
CA GLY A 252 8.32 12.27 16.28
C GLY A 252 9.12 12.61 17.53
N MET A 253 8.64 12.19 18.72
CA MET A 253 9.36 12.39 19.99
C MET A 253 10.60 11.49 20.11
N VAL A 254 10.57 10.29 19.58
CA VAL A 254 11.71 9.35 19.55
C VAL A 254 12.69 9.73 18.45
N ALA A 255 12.18 10.17 17.30
CA ALA A 255 13.01 10.61 16.17
C ALA A 255 13.88 11.80 16.59
N GLY A 256 15.19 11.69 16.34
CA GLY A 256 16.17 12.74 16.69
C GLY A 256 16.63 12.75 18.14
N SER A 257 16.22 11.82 18.99
CA SER A 257 16.86 11.59 20.29
C SER A 257 18.05 10.64 20.10
N LYS A 258 19.27 11.13 20.30
CA LYS A 258 20.49 10.31 20.23
C LYS A 258 20.67 9.42 21.46
N TYR A 259 20.09 9.79 22.57
CA TYR A 259 20.23 9.10 23.86
C TYR A 259 18.88 8.90 24.53
N ARG A 260 18.74 7.76 25.23
CA ARG A 260 17.54 7.40 26.03
C ARG A 260 17.07 8.52 26.98
N GLY A 261 17.99 9.23 27.61
CA GLY A 261 17.69 10.31 28.54
C GLY A 261 16.97 11.52 27.92
N GLU A 262 17.25 11.82 26.66
CA GLU A 262 16.59 12.94 25.96
C GLU A 262 15.09 12.69 25.73
N PHE A 263 14.72 11.47 25.38
CA PHE A 263 13.31 11.09 25.21
C PHE A 263 12.57 11.12 26.55
N GLU A 264 13.19 10.57 27.60
CA GLU A 264 12.61 10.61 28.96
C GLU A 264 12.40 12.05 29.44
N GLU A 265 13.34 12.95 29.15
CA GLU A 265 13.23 14.36 29.48
C GLU A 265 12.12 15.07 28.73
N ARG A 266 11.97 14.77 27.40
CA ARG A 266 10.88 15.30 26.57
C ARG A 266 9.51 14.87 27.10
N ILE A 267 9.33 13.59 27.46
CA ILE A 267 8.07 13.10 28.05
C ILE A 267 7.81 13.78 29.40
N LYS A 268 8.81 13.90 30.28
CA LYS A 268 8.64 14.58 31.59
C LYS A 268 8.24 16.04 31.40
N LYS A 269 8.82 16.74 30.44
CA LYS A 269 8.49 18.12 30.11
C LYS A 269 7.08 18.24 29.58
N LEU A 270 6.67 17.37 28.63
CA LEU A 270 5.31 17.29 28.10
C LEU A 270 4.30 17.03 29.22
N MET A 271 4.57 16.07 30.12
CA MET A 271 3.71 15.80 31.26
C MET A 271 3.54 16.97 32.20
N LYS A 272 4.60 17.75 32.40
CA LYS A 272 4.55 18.98 33.21
C LYS A 272 3.67 20.04 32.54
N GLU A 273 3.81 20.22 31.21
CA GLU A 273 3.02 21.19 30.46
C GLU A 273 1.52 20.78 30.46
N VAL A 274 1.20 19.50 30.28
CA VAL A 274 -0.20 18.97 30.33
C VAL A 274 -0.81 19.21 31.73
N LYS A 275 -0.03 19.00 32.80
CA LYS A 275 -0.50 19.23 34.18
C LYS A 275 -0.70 20.69 34.48
N GLU A 276 0.16 21.56 33.98
CA GLU A 276 0.06 23.02 34.19
C GLU A 276 -1.16 23.61 33.45
N GLU A 277 -1.48 23.15 32.27
CA GLU A 277 -2.67 23.58 31.51
C GLU A 277 -3.98 23.02 32.08
N GLY A 278 -4.00 21.77 32.58
CA GLY A 278 -5.11 21.16 33.30
C GLY A 278 -6.37 20.84 32.48
N ASN A 279 -6.51 21.34 31.26
CA ASN A 279 -7.68 21.18 30.39
C ASN A 279 -7.42 20.33 29.16
N ILE A 280 -6.38 19.49 29.19
CA ILE A 280 -5.95 18.68 28.06
C ILE A 280 -6.46 17.24 28.17
N LEU A 281 -6.95 16.71 27.03
CA LEU A 281 -7.16 15.31 26.78
C LEU A 281 -6.13 14.87 25.75
N LEU A 282 -5.32 13.85 26.07
CA LEU A 282 -4.37 13.29 25.12
C LEU A 282 -5.02 12.15 24.37
N PHE A 283 -4.87 12.13 23.06
CA PHE A 283 -5.13 10.96 22.24
C PHE A 283 -3.82 10.35 21.78
N MET A 284 -3.75 9.04 21.86
CA MET A 284 -2.61 8.29 21.44
C MET A 284 -3.05 7.10 20.60
N ASP A 285 -2.70 7.16 19.33
CA ASP A 285 -2.85 6.00 18.47
C ASP A 285 -1.72 5.00 18.73
N GLU A 286 -1.98 3.73 18.49
CA GLU A 286 -1.04 2.64 18.80
C GLU A 286 -0.49 2.71 20.24
N VAL A 287 -1.37 2.90 21.23
CA VAL A 287 -0.98 3.06 22.63
C VAL A 287 -0.10 1.94 23.18
N HIS A 288 -0.11 0.77 22.53
CA HIS A 288 0.77 -0.36 22.85
C HIS A 288 2.26 -0.05 22.63
N THR A 289 2.59 0.90 21.76
CA THR A 289 3.97 1.34 21.52
C THR A 289 4.61 1.95 22.74
N LEU A 290 3.81 2.52 23.65
CA LEU A 290 4.27 3.00 24.97
C LEU A 290 4.79 1.91 25.89
N ILE A 291 4.25 0.69 25.73
CA ILE A 291 4.34 -0.36 26.73
C ILE A 291 5.29 -1.48 26.30
N GLY A 292 5.54 -1.63 25.01
CA GLY A 292 6.11 -2.84 24.48
C GLY A 292 7.14 -2.75 23.38
N ALA A 293 7.66 -1.58 23.07
CA ALA A 293 8.73 -1.45 22.08
C ALA A 293 10.08 -2.07 22.52
N GLY A 294 10.10 -2.85 23.61
CA GLY A 294 11.27 -3.40 24.28
C GLY A 294 11.43 -4.91 24.24
N GLY A 295 11.33 -5.53 23.07
CA GLY A 295 11.85 -6.89 22.90
C GLY A 295 13.35 -6.98 22.62
N ALA A 296 14.04 -5.89 22.37
CA ALA A 296 15.48 -5.81 22.21
C ALA A 296 16.10 -5.08 23.42
N GLU A 297 17.21 -5.59 23.91
CA GLU A 297 18.00 -4.95 24.98
C GLU A 297 18.28 -3.48 24.63
N GLY A 298 17.64 -2.55 25.33
CA GLY A 298 17.80 -1.11 25.11
C GLY A 298 16.55 -0.33 24.65
N ALA A 299 15.39 -0.97 24.49
CA ALA A 299 14.18 -0.28 24.10
C ALA A 299 13.61 0.61 25.19
N ILE A 300 13.09 1.75 24.77
CA ILE A 300 12.66 2.86 25.60
C ILE A 300 11.29 2.51 26.23
N ASP A 301 11.23 2.32 27.53
CA ASP A 301 9.99 2.06 28.27
C ASP A 301 9.40 3.38 28.79
N ALA A 302 8.58 4.04 27.96
CA ALA A 302 7.86 5.26 28.35
C ALA A 302 6.77 4.98 29.38
N SER A 303 6.37 3.70 29.55
CA SER A 303 5.30 3.33 30.48
C SER A 303 5.65 3.62 31.93
N ASN A 304 6.91 3.47 32.31
CA ASN A 304 7.37 3.76 33.67
C ASN A 304 7.24 5.23 34.07
N ILE A 305 7.25 6.16 33.09
CA ILE A 305 7.07 7.59 33.33
C ILE A 305 5.58 7.95 33.39
N LEU A 306 4.77 7.32 32.51
CA LEU A 306 3.34 7.62 32.40
C LEU A 306 2.48 6.91 33.42
N LYS A 307 2.83 5.68 33.84
CA LYS A 307 2.09 4.90 34.86
C LYS A 307 1.80 5.67 36.14
N PRO A 308 2.77 6.39 36.78
CA PRO A 308 2.51 7.15 37.99
C PRO A 308 1.49 8.28 37.79
N ALA A 309 1.55 8.97 36.63
CA ALA A 309 0.64 10.09 36.33
C ALA A 309 -0.78 9.58 36.04
N LEU A 310 -0.91 8.50 35.26
CA LEU A 310 -2.18 7.80 35.05
C LEU A 310 -2.75 7.25 36.35
N ALA A 311 -1.89 6.73 37.25
CA ALA A 311 -2.29 6.20 38.53
C ALA A 311 -2.86 7.26 39.47
N ARG A 312 -2.31 8.49 39.46
CA ARG A 312 -2.77 9.60 40.27
C ARG A 312 -3.93 10.38 39.65
N GLY A 313 -4.33 10.05 38.39
CA GLY A 313 -5.36 10.79 37.66
C GLY A 313 -4.92 12.19 37.21
N GLU A 314 -3.63 12.44 37.17
CA GLU A 314 -3.03 13.71 36.72
C GLU A 314 -3.08 13.86 35.20
N LEU A 315 -3.32 12.77 34.51
CA LEU A 315 -3.40 12.65 33.05
C LEU A 315 -4.69 11.93 32.64
N GLN A 316 -5.44 12.51 31.72
CA GLN A 316 -6.52 11.82 31.01
C GLN A 316 -6.10 11.53 29.57
N MET A 317 -6.28 10.27 29.16
CA MET A 317 -5.82 9.77 27.87
C MET A 317 -6.87 8.91 27.20
N ILE A 318 -6.98 9.03 25.89
CA ILE A 318 -7.71 8.12 25.01
C ILE A 318 -6.65 7.31 24.25
N GLY A 319 -6.66 5.99 24.38
CA GLY A 319 -5.79 5.11 23.61
C GLY A 319 -6.53 4.48 22.44
N ALA A 320 -5.82 4.14 21.37
CA ALA A 320 -6.31 3.28 20.31
C ALA A 320 -5.30 2.16 20.05
N THR A 321 -5.80 0.93 19.83
CA THR A 321 -4.93 -0.24 19.56
C THR A 321 -5.74 -1.39 18.95
N THR A 322 -5.07 -2.47 18.56
CA THR A 322 -5.74 -3.70 18.12
C THR A 322 -6.10 -4.60 19.31
N ILE A 323 -7.03 -5.56 19.10
CA ILE A 323 -7.45 -6.52 20.12
C ILE A 323 -6.25 -7.36 20.61
N THR A 324 -5.41 -7.79 19.69
CA THR A 324 -4.24 -8.62 19.97
C THR A 324 -3.23 -7.89 20.85
N GLU A 325 -2.94 -6.63 20.50
CA GLU A 325 -1.97 -5.81 21.24
C GLU A 325 -2.51 -5.34 22.59
N TYR A 326 -3.83 -5.04 22.67
CA TYR A 326 -4.47 -4.77 23.95
C TYR A 326 -4.28 -5.91 24.95
N ARG A 327 -4.57 -7.15 24.53
CA ARG A 327 -4.38 -8.34 25.36
C ARG A 327 -2.92 -8.60 25.71
N LYS A 328 -2.02 -8.41 24.76
CA LYS A 328 -0.59 -8.68 24.94
C LYS A 328 0.09 -7.67 25.88
N HIS A 329 -0.27 -6.41 25.79
CA HIS A 329 0.45 -5.31 26.43
C HIS A 329 -0.31 -4.62 27.56
N ILE A 330 -1.62 -4.39 27.45
CA ILE A 330 -2.39 -3.64 28.44
C ILE A 330 -3.01 -4.55 29.50
N GLU A 331 -3.67 -5.65 29.09
CA GLU A 331 -4.28 -6.60 30.05
C GLU A 331 -3.26 -7.31 30.93
N LYS A 332 -2.05 -7.54 30.42
CA LYS A 332 -0.98 -8.18 31.23
C LYS A 332 -0.36 -7.25 32.25
N ASP A 333 -0.54 -5.95 32.13
CA ASP A 333 -0.02 -4.95 33.05
C ASP A 333 -1.11 -4.51 34.02
N ALA A 334 -1.09 -5.05 35.25
CA ALA A 334 -2.10 -4.78 36.28
C ALA A 334 -2.28 -3.29 36.62
N ALA A 335 -1.28 -2.44 36.39
CA ALA A 335 -1.37 -1.01 36.64
C ALA A 335 -2.16 -0.30 35.53
N LEU A 336 -2.00 -0.71 34.29
CA LEU A 336 -2.70 -0.15 33.12
C LEU A 336 -4.10 -0.70 32.99
N GLU A 337 -4.31 -1.99 33.21
CA GLU A 337 -5.63 -2.63 33.20
C GLU A 337 -6.63 -1.95 34.14
N ARG A 338 -6.15 -1.52 35.30
CA ARG A 338 -6.96 -0.78 36.28
C ARG A 338 -7.25 0.68 35.89
N ARG A 339 -6.64 1.17 34.83
CA ARG A 339 -6.77 2.57 34.38
C ARG A 339 -7.44 2.74 33.05
N PHE A 340 -7.21 1.79 32.14
CA PHE A 340 -7.86 1.78 30.85
C PHE A 340 -9.18 1.01 30.87
N GLN A 341 -10.17 1.51 30.13
CA GLN A 341 -11.43 0.84 29.90
C GLN A 341 -11.58 0.58 28.40
N PRO A 342 -11.64 -0.67 27.95
CA PRO A 342 -11.79 -0.97 26.53
C PRO A 342 -13.16 -0.56 26.02
N VAL A 343 -13.15 -0.01 24.80
CA VAL A 343 -14.31 0.27 23.96
C VAL A 343 -14.08 -0.46 22.64
N THR A 344 -14.84 -1.53 22.42
CA THR A 344 -14.72 -2.31 21.19
C THR A 344 -15.25 -1.51 20.01
N VAL A 345 -14.47 -1.42 18.94
CA VAL A 345 -14.83 -0.77 17.68
C VAL A 345 -14.89 -1.86 16.62
N GLU A 346 -16.09 -2.21 16.20
CA GLU A 346 -16.33 -3.24 15.20
C GLU A 346 -16.28 -2.65 13.78
N GLU A 347 -16.07 -3.53 12.78
CA GLU A 347 -16.21 -3.17 11.38
C GLU A 347 -17.67 -2.73 11.11
N PRO A 348 -17.91 -1.58 10.45
CA PRO A 348 -19.26 -1.13 10.14
C PRO A 348 -19.93 -2.07 9.13
N GLU A 349 -21.25 -2.16 9.19
CA GLU A 349 -22.04 -2.86 8.18
C GLU A 349 -21.96 -2.14 6.82
N GLU A 350 -22.23 -2.86 5.72
CA GLU A 350 -22.11 -2.30 4.37
C GLU A 350 -22.94 -1.02 4.19
N GLU A 351 -24.16 -0.99 4.71
CA GLU A 351 -25.05 0.17 4.62
C GLU A 351 -24.51 1.39 5.40
N GLU A 352 -23.89 1.13 6.54
CA GLU A 352 -23.25 2.17 7.34
C GLU A 352 -22.00 2.70 6.65
N ALA A 353 -21.19 1.79 6.08
CA ALA A 353 -20.02 2.16 5.30
C ALA A 353 -20.37 3.01 4.06
N ILE A 354 -21.48 2.71 3.37
CA ILE A 354 -21.96 3.54 2.25
C ILE A 354 -22.26 4.97 2.74
N ARG A 355 -22.97 5.11 3.86
CA ARG A 355 -23.28 6.44 4.45
C ARG A 355 -22.00 7.19 4.84
N ILE A 356 -21.01 6.50 5.38
CA ILE A 356 -19.70 7.11 5.71
C ILE A 356 -19.05 7.64 4.42
N LEU A 357 -18.99 6.84 3.36
CA LEU A 357 -18.40 7.26 2.10
C LEU A 357 -19.14 8.45 1.47
N GLU A 358 -20.46 8.46 1.52
CA GLU A 358 -21.27 9.59 1.04
C GLU A 358 -20.98 10.88 1.81
N GLY A 359 -20.70 10.78 3.10
CA GLY A 359 -20.39 11.93 3.94
C GLY A 359 -18.99 12.51 3.71
N ILE A 360 -18.03 11.69 3.29
CA ILE A 360 -16.64 12.13 3.06
C ILE A 360 -16.35 12.43 1.59
N LYS A 361 -17.20 11.99 0.66
CA LYS A 361 -16.96 12.07 -0.80
C LYS A 361 -16.63 13.48 -1.29
N GLU A 362 -17.28 14.51 -0.75
CA GLU A 362 -17.10 15.90 -1.17
C GLU A 362 -15.63 16.36 -1.02
N LYS A 363 -14.95 15.95 0.04
CA LYS A 363 -13.54 16.26 0.26
C LYS A 363 -12.62 15.56 -0.74
N TYR A 364 -12.93 14.31 -1.11
CA TYR A 364 -12.21 13.58 -2.15
C TYR A 364 -12.48 14.18 -3.53
N GLU A 365 -13.72 14.60 -3.80
CA GLU A 365 -14.09 15.33 -5.03
C GLU A 365 -13.31 16.64 -5.16
N GLU A 366 -13.17 17.41 -4.08
CA GLU A 366 -12.43 18.66 -4.05
C GLU A 366 -10.92 18.42 -4.24
N HIS A 367 -10.36 17.41 -3.56
CA HIS A 367 -8.94 17.08 -3.65
C HIS A 367 -8.55 16.62 -5.06
N HIS A 368 -9.29 15.69 -5.65
CA HIS A 368 -8.99 15.12 -6.96
C HIS A 368 -9.58 15.92 -8.12
N LYS A 369 -10.48 16.89 -7.85
CA LYS A 369 -11.22 17.67 -8.84
C LYS A 369 -11.99 16.78 -9.81
N VAL A 370 -12.66 15.75 -9.27
CA VAL A 370 -13.53 14.81 -9.97
C VAL A 370 -14.88 14.77 -9.25
N LYS A 371 -15.92 14.25 -9.91
CA LYS A 371 -17.19 13.92 -9.24
C LYS A 371 -17.31 12.42 -9.01
N ILE A 372 -17.79 12.02 -7.83
CA ILE A 372 -17.98 10.63 -7.45
C ILE A 372 -19.49 10.36 -7.44
N THR A 373 -19.95 9.40 -8.23
CA THR A 373 -21.37 9.03 -8.25
C THR A 373 -21.74 8.26 -6.97
N ALA A 374 -23.01 8.30 -6.58
CA ALA A 374 -23.49 7.47 -5.47
C ALA A 374 -23.32 5.97 -5.77
N GLU A 375 -23.53 5.57 -7.02
CA GLU A 375 -23.29 4.20 -7.49
C GLU A 375 -21.81 3.79 -7.35
N ALA A 376 -20.86 4.71 -7.54
CA ALA A 376 -19.44 4.43 -7.34
C ALA A 376 -19.11 4.20 -5.85
N ALA A 377 -19.69 5.00 -4.95
CA ALA A 377 -19.54 4.81 -3.50
C ALA A 377 -20.13 3.48 -3.03
N GLU A 378 -21.33 3.15 -3.49
CA GLU A 378 -21.97 1.86 -3.21
C GLU A 378 -21.12 0.69 -3.77
N ALA A 379 -20.63 0.81 -5.01
CA ALA A 379 -19.78 -0.19 -5.63
C ALA A 379 -18.45 -0.36 -4.87
N ALA A 380 -17.84 0.72 -4.37
CA ALA A 380 -16.62 0.66 -3.58
C ALA A 380 -16.81 -0.17 -2.30
N VAL A 381 -17.93 0.03 -1.59
CA VAL A 381 -18.23 -0.76 -0.38
C VAL A 381 -18.52 -2.21 -0.73
N ARG A 382 -19.45 -2.48 -1.63
CA ARG A 382 -19.87 -3.85 -1.96
C ARG A 382 -18.76 -4.68 -2.59
N LEU A 383 -18.00 -4.08 -3.52
CA LEU A 383 -16.89 -4.79 -4.15
C LEU A 383 -15.74 -5.01 -3.18
N SER A 384 -15.43 -4.04 -2.32
CA SER A 384 -14.38 -4.23 -1.31
C SER A 384 -14.78 -5.26 -0.25
N ALA A 385 -16.02 -5.26 0.22
CA ALA A 385 -16.52 -6.25 1.16
C ALA A 385 -16.45 -7.67 0.58
N ARG A 386 -16.78 -7.81 -0.72
CA ARG A 386 -16.80 -9.08 -1.42
C ARG A 386 -15.41 -9.59 -1.82
N TYR A 387 -14.52 -8.69 -2.28
CA TYR A 387 -13.28 -9.08 -2.96
C TYR A 387 -12.00 -8.79 -2.17
N ILE A 388 -12.04 -7.94 -1.14
CA ILE A 388 -10.88 -7.54 -0.33
C ILE A 388 -11.10 -7.99 1.11
N ASN A 389 -10.48 -9.12 1.49
CA ASN A 389 -10.69 -9.74 2.81
C ASN A 389 -9.55 -9.48 3.80
N ASP A 390 -8.47 -8.85 3.38
CA ASP A 390 -7.28 -8.56 4.20
C ASP A 390 -7.33 -7.19 4.88
N ARG A 391 -8.35 -6.39 4.58
CA ARG A 391 -8.60 -5.06 5.14
C ARG A 391 -10.05 -4.92 5.57
N ASN A 392 -10.33 -3.95 6.43
CA ASN A 392 -11.66 -3.72 6.99
C ASN A 392 -12.33 -2.48 6.41
N LEU A 393 -13.67 -2.46 6.42
CA LEU A 393 -14.46 -1.27 6.15
C LEU A 393 -14.31 -0.26 7.31
N PRO A 394 -14.41 1.05 7.04
CA PRO A 394 -14.59 1.69 5.74
C PRO A 394 -13.30 1.91 4.94
N ASP A 395 -12.12 1.70 5.53
CA ASP A 395 -10.80 2.05 4.99
C ASP A 395 -10.56 1.48 3.59
N LYS A 396 -10.81 0.17 3.39
CA LYS A 396 -10.65 -0.47 2.07
C LYS A 396 -11.52 0.13 0.97
N ALA A 397 -12.71 0.65 1.32
CA ALA A 397 -13.60 1.28 0.35
C ALA A 397 -13.20 2.73 0.07
N ILE A 398 -12.67 3.43 1.06
CA ILE A 398 -12.09 4.77 0.93
C ILE A 398 -10.88 4.71 0.01
N ASP A 399 -9.97 3.78 0.23
CA ASP A 399 -8.77 3.55 -0.61
C ASP A 399 -9.15 3.31 -2.09
N LEU A 400 -10.22 2.54 -2.35
CA LEU A 400 -10.70 2.31 -3.71
C LEU A 400 -11.20 3.59 -4.39
N ILE A 401 -11.90 4.44 -3.66
CA ILE A 401 -12.38 5.72 -4.19
C ILE A 401 -11.20 6.65 -4.46
N ASP A 402 -10.24 6.70 -3.55
CA ASP A 402 -9.05 7.54 -3.67
C ASP A 402 -8.23 7.12 -4.90
N GLU A 403 -7.93 5.83 -5.05
CA GLU A 403 -7.16 5.31 -6.18
C GLU A 403 -7.91 5.45 -7.52
N ALA A 404 -9.22 5.19 -7.55
CA ALA A 404 -10.02 5.37 -8.77
C ALA A 404 -10.06 6.85 -9.19
N SER A 405 -10.19 7.75 -8.24
CA SER A 405 -10.17 9.21 -8.47
C SER A 405 -8.81 9.66 -8.99
N ALA A 406 -7.72 9.16 -8.40
CA ALA A 406 -6.35 9.40 -8.84
C ALA A 406 -6.11 8.85 -10.26
N ALA A 407 -6.56 7.63 -10.56
CA ALA A 407 -6.40 6.99 -11.86
C ALA A 407 -7.12 7.79 -12.98
N ILE A 408 -8.32 8.28 -12.71
CA ILE A 408 -9.05 9.14 -13.68
C ILE A 408 -8.32 10.47 -13.88
N ARG A 409 -7.76 11.04 -12.82
CA ARG A 409 -6.97 12.27 -12.90
C ARG A 409 -5.69 12.07 -13.72
N LEU A 410 -5.02 10.93 -13.61
CA LEU A 410 -3.83 10.60 -14.37
C LEU A 410 -4.13 10.41 -15.87
N LYS A 411 -5.24 9.78 -16.23
CA LYS A 411 -5.72 9.70 -17.64
C LYS A 411 -5.89 11.08 -18.28
N LYS A 412 -6.10 12.13 -17.45
CA LYS A 412 -6.21 13.53 -17.85
C LYS A 412 -4.89 14.13 -18.35
N VAL A 413 -3.76 13.54 -18.00
CA VAL A 413 -2.41 14.09 -18.24
C VAL A 413 -1.80 13.58 -19.56
N GLU A 414 -2.46 12.69 -20.29
CA GLU A 414 -2.01 12.34 -21.64
C GLU A 414 -2.11 13.56 -22.55
N LYS A 415 -0.95 14.11 -22.88
CA LYS A 415 -0.84 15.26 -23.80
C LYS A 415 -1.38 14.87 -25.18
N PRO A 416 -2.17 15.72 -25.84
CA PRO A 416 -2.61 15.46 -27.20
C PRO A 416 -1.41 15.23 -28.13
N GLN A 417 -1.58 14.35 -29.10
CA GLN A 417 -0.53 13.98 -30.04
C GLN A 417 0.11 15.18 -30.74
N ASN A 418 -0.69 16.20 -31.06
CA ASN A 418 -0.23 17.49 -31.66
C ASN A 418 0.73 18.26 -30.75
N LEU A 419 0.60 18.18 -29.43
CA LEU A 419 1.52 18.82 -28.48
C LEU A 419 2.85 18.04 -28.40
N LEU A 420 2.80 16.71 -28.46
CA LEU A 420 3.99 15.87 -28.49
C LEU A 420 4.80 16.07 -29.78
N GLU A 421 4.11 16.24 -30.91
CA GLU A 421 4.75 16.55 -32.19
C GLU A 421 5.45 17.93 -32.18
N ILE A 422 4.84 18.93 -31.55
CA ILE A 422 5.45 20.25 -31.40
C ILE A 422 6.65 20.19 -30.44
N GLU A 423 6.56 19.42 -29.33
CA GLU A 423 7.69 19.22 -28.42
C GLU A 423 8.87 18.52 -29.11
N ALA A 424 8.59 17.53 -29.95
CA ALA A 424 9.61 16.85 -30.74
C ALA A 424 10.27 17.80 -31.76
N ALA A 425 9.47 18.60 -32.47
CA ALA A 425 9.99 19.57 -33.42
C ALA A 425 10.83 20.68 -32.78
N ILE A 426 10.45 21.15 -31.58
CA ILE A 426 11.25 22.13 -30.84
C ILE A 426 12.61 21.53 -30.46
N LYS A 427 12.64 20.27 -30.02
CA LYS A 427 13.89 19.58 -29.65
C LYS A 427 14.80 19.37 -30.87
N GLU A 428 14.24 19.05 -32.03
CA GLU A 428 15.00 18.91 -33.28
C GLU A 428 15.61 20.25 -33.72
N LEU A 429 14.86 21.34 -33.54
CA LEU A 429 15.40 22.69 -33.83
C LEU A 429 16.45 23.12 -32.82
N ASP A 430 16.40 22.68 -31.55
CA ASP A 430 17.46 22.92 -30.56
C ASP A 430 18.75 22.22 -30.98
N GLU A 431 18.69 20.95 -31.40
CA GLU A 431 19.83 20.20 -31.90
C GLU A 431 20.42 20.88 -33.16
N GLN A 432 19.58 21.35 -34.09
CA GLN A 432 20.06 22.09 -35.25
C GLN A 432 20.71 23.43 -34.91
N ILE A 433 20.23 24.15 -33.89
CA ILE A 433 20.83 25.39 -33.43
C ILE A 433 22.21 25.11 -32.82
N GLU A 434 22.36 24.03 -32.05
CA GLU A 434 23.65 23.63 -31.48
C GLU A 434 24.67 23.27 -32.59
N ASP A 435 24.27 22.53 -33.61
CA ASP A 435 25.12 22.15 -34.72
C ASP A 435 25.58 23.37 -35.54
N LEU A 436 24.67 24.33 -35.81
CA LEU A 436 24.98 25.56 -36.51
C LEU A 436 25.87 26.53 -35.70
N MET A 437 25.72 26.51 -34.38
CA MET A 437 26.59 27.23 -33.46
C MET A 437 28.01 26.68 -33.45
N ILE A 438 28.16 25.36 -33.51
CA ILE A 438 29.46 24.69 -33.63
C ILE A 438 30.11 24.96 -34.97
N ALA A 439 29.30 25.09 -36.03
CA ALA A 439 29.77 25.44 -37.39
C ALA A 439 30.00 26.94 -37.60
N GLU A 440 29.85 27.78 -36.58
CA GLU A 440 30.01 29.26 -36.60
C GLU A 440 29.09 29.99 -37.60
N ASP A 441 27.98 29.35 -38.08
CA ASP A 441 26.99 29.98 -38.96
C ASP A 441 25.88 30.67 -38.16
N PHE A 442 26.21 31.87 -37.66
CA PHE A 442 25.30 32.65 -36.80
C PHE A 442 24.09 33.21 -37.55
N LEU A 443 24.17 33.34 -38.90
CA LEU A 443 23.03 33.84 -39.70
C LEU A 443 21.93 32.81 -39.83
N GLN A 444 22.27 31.55 -40.09
CA GLN A 444 21.34 30.45 -40.17
C GLN A 444 20.83 30.07 -38.78
N ALA A 445 21.67 30.01 -37.74
CA ALA A 445 21.29 29.80 -36.36
C ALA A 445 20.24 30.83 -35.88
N GLY A 446 20.37 32.11 -36.29
CA GLY A 446 19.39 33.14 -36.01
C GLY A 446 18.06 32.95 -36.69
N ALA A 447 18.01 32.36 -37.90
CA ALA A 447 16.78 32.06 -38.64
C ALA A 447 16.04 30.87 -37.97
N VAL A 448 16.76 29.81 -37.65
CA VAL A 448 16.22 28.61 -36.94
C VAL A 448 15.68 29.00 -35.58
N LYS A 449 16.36 29.87 -34.84
CA LYS A 449 15.91 30.37 -33.53
C LYS A 449 14.63 31.22 -33.61
N ARG A 450 14.35 31.90 -34.74
CA ARG A 450 13.05 32.55 -34.93
C ARG A 450 11.92 31.54 -35.15
N GLN A 451 12.16 30.49 -35.94
CA GLN A 451 11.20 29.40 -36.13
C GLN A 451 10.89 28.68 -34.82
N GLN A 452 11.91 28.39 -34.01
CA GLN A 452 11.74 27.81 -32.69
C GLN A 452 10.87 28.67 -31.78
N LYS A 453 11.10 30.00 -31.72
CA LYS A 453 10.26 30.95 -30.97
C LYS A 453 8.80 30.94 -31.39
N GLU A 454 8.54 30.81 -32.69
CA GLU A 454 7.17 30.71 -33.20
C GLU A 454 6.49 29.39 -32.75
N LEU A 455 7.21 28.28 -32.75
CA LEU A 455 6.71 26.99 -32.28
C LEU A 455 6.46 27.00 -30.78
N ILE A 456 7.35 27.59 -29.99
CA ILE A 456 7.18 27.77 -28.53
C ILE A 456 5.91 28.61 -28.25
N ALA A 457 5.71 29.69 -28.97
CA ALA A 457 4.50 30.53 -28.84
C ALA A 457 3.21 29.78 -29.24
N LYS A 458 3.29 28.89 -30.25
CA LYS A 458 2.19 27.99 -30.61
C LYS A 458 1.93 26.94 -29.51
N GLN A 459 2.99 26.34 -28.98
CA GLN A 459 2.93 25.38 -27.86
C GLN A 459 2.24 26.02 -26.66
N GLU A 460 2.66 27.21 -26.23
CA GLU A 460 2.05 27.89 -25.08
C GLU A 460 0.56 28.18 -25.28
N LYS A 461 0.16 28.62 -26.50
CA LYS A 461 -1.27 28.86 -26.83
C LYS A 461 -2.08 27.56 -26.78
N GLN A 462 -1.54 26.46 -27.31
CA GLN A 462 -2.20 25.17 -27.31
C GLN A 462 -2.26 24.58 -25.89
N LEU A 463 -1.21 24.75 -25.10
CA LEU A 463 -1.15 24.31 -23.71
C LEU A 463 -2.19 25.04 -22.84
N LYS A 464 -2.30 26.37 -22.97
CA LYS A 464 -3.34 27.16 -22.30
C LYS A 464 -4.76 26.78 -22.76
N SER A 465 -4.95 26.47 -24.03
CA SER A 465 -6.22 25.98 -24.56
C SER A 465 -6.56 24.58 -24.03
N TYR A 466 -5.58 23.71 -23.96
CA TYR A 466 -5.71 22.37 -23.39
C TYR A 466 -6.02 22.42 -21.91
N GLU A 467 -5.29 23.22 -21.14
CA GLU A 467 -5.55 23.43 -19.72
C GLU A 467 -6.97 23.95 -19.44
N LYS A 468 -7.44 24.94 -20.24
CA LYS A 468 -8.82 25.42 -20.14
C LYS A 468 -9.85 24.32 -20.46
N LYS A 469 -9.61 23.50 -21.49
CA LYS A 469 -10.48 22.36 -21.84
C LYS A 469 -10.45 21.29 -20.74
N CYS A 470 -9.29 21.03 -20.14
CA CYS A 470 -9.15 20.11 -19.02
C CYS A 470 -9.86 20.60 -17.75
N GLN A 471 -9.83 21.92 -17.49
CA GLN A 471 -10.56 22.52 -16.37
C GLN A 471 -12.07 22.55 -16.56
N ALA A 472 -12.54 22.65 -17.80
CA ALA A 472 -13.97 22.68 -18.13
C ALA A 472 -14.62 21.29 -18.15
N LYS A 473 -13.85 20.21 -18.27
CA LYS A 473 -14.38 18.84 -18.32
C LYS A 473 -14.49 18.28 -16.91
N GLN A 474 -15.72 18.15 -16.41
CA GLN A 474 -15.97 17.43 -15.16
C GLN A 474 -15.72 15.94 -15.38
N TYR A 475 -14.74 15.39 -14.69
CA TYR A 475 -14.43 13.97 -14.68
C TYR A 475 -15.29 13.30 -13.61
N VAL A 476 -15.92 12.19 -13.96
CA VAL A 476 -16.84 11.47 -13.09
C VAL A 476 -16.29 10.09 -12.84
N VAL A 477 -16.18 9.71 -11.56
CA VAL A 477 -15.85 8.36 -11.12
C VAL A 477 -17.11 7.52 -11.12
N THR A 478 -17.09 6.40 -11.84
CA THR A 478 -18.22 5.48 -12.00
C THR A 478 -17.95 4.16 -11.29
N ALA A 479 -18.99 3.33 -11.13
CA ALA A 479 -18.85 1.97 -10.60
C ALA A 479 -17.88 1.10 -11.43
N GLU A 480 -17.75 1.37 -12.76
CA GLU A 480 -16.79 0.66 -13.61
C GLU A 480 -15.33 1.01 -13.31
N ASP A 481 -15.06 2.26 -12.93
CA ASP A 481 -13.71 2.69 -12.57
C ASP A 481 -13.29 2.03 -11.26
N ILE A 482 -14.19 1.96 -10.27
CA ILE A 482 -14.00 1.20 -9.04
C ILE A 482 -13.75 -0.28 -9.35
N ALA A 483 -14.56 -0.91 -10.20
CA ALA A 483 -14.38 -2.31 -10.59
C ALA A 483 -13.02 -2.53 -11.29
N THR A 484 -12.48 -1.51 -11.98
CA THR A 484 -11.16 -1.58 -12.61
C THR A 484 -10.05 -1.61 -11.56
N VAL A 485 -10.14 -0.77 -10.52
CA VAL A 485 -9.16 -0.75 -9.41
C VAL A 485 -9.22 -2.06 -8.62
N VAL A 486 -10.43 -2.54 -8.29
CA VAL A 486 -10.59 -3.85 -7.62
C VAL A 486 -9.97 -4.96 -8.46
N ALA A 487 -10.16 -4.95 -9.79
CA ALA A 487 -9.55 -5.93 -10.67
C ALA A 487 -8.02 -5.84 -10.68
N ALA A 488 -7.44 -4.65 -10.59
CA ALA A 488 -6.00 -4.46 -10.48
C ALA A 488 -5.42 -5.02 -9.16
N TRP A 489 -6.10 -4.80 -8.05
CA TRP A 489 -5.67 -5.27 -6.72
C TRP A 489 -5.80 -6.79 -6.57
N THR A 490 -6.97 -7.31 -6.96
CA THR A 490 -7.31 -8.71 -6.74
C THR A 490 -6.90 -9.63 -7.89
N LYS A 491 -6.50 -9.05 -9.04
CA LYS A 491 -6.26 -9.73 -10.32
C LYS A 491 -7.50 -10.47 -10.86
N ILE A 492 -8.69 -10.14 -10.36
CA ILE A 492 -9.96 -10.72 -10.78
C ILE A 492 -10.58 -9.79 -11.82
N PRO A 493 -10.94 -10.25 -13.01
CA PRO A 493 -11.52 -9.40 -14.06
C PRO A 493 -12.99 -9.04 -13.73
N VAL A 494 -13.19 -8.17 -12.72
CA VAL A 494 -14.51 -7.79 -12.19
C VAL A 494 -15.43 -7.20 -13.27
N LYS A 495 -14.88 -6.45 -14.23
CA LYS A 495 -15.66 -5.94 -15.38
C LYS A 495 -16.24 -7.02 -16.29
N LYS A 496 -15.53 -8.16 -16.45
CA LYS A 496 -16.02 -9.27 -17.28
C LYS A 496 -17.02 -10.15 -16.54
N LEU A 497 -17.12 -10.02 -15.22
CA LEU A 497 -17.97 -10.88 -14.39
C LEU A 497 -19.42 -10.40 -14.33
N ALA A 498 -19.70 -9.10 -14.40
CA ALA A 498 -21.04 -8.57 -14.17
C ALA A 498 -22.05 -8.82 -15.32
N GLU A 499 -21.65 -8.68 -16.60
CA GLU A 499 -22.58 -8.80 -17.73
C GLU A 499 -22.50 -10.15 -18.47
N LYS A 500 -21.36 -10.86 -18.41
CA LYS A 500 -21.14 -12.14 -19.12
C LYS A 500 -21.10 -13.36 -18.20
N GLU A 501 -21.26 -13.18 -16.90
CA GLU A 501 -21.15 -14.29 -15.93
C GLU A 501 -22.33 -15.25 -16.09
N SER A 502 -23.54 -14.76 -16.25
CA SER A 502 -24.74 -15.58 -16.48
C SER A 502 -24.61 -16.42 -17.73
N ASP A 503 -24.15 -15.83 -18.85
CA ASP A 503 -23.96 -16.53 -20.12
C ASP A 503 -22.82 -17.56 -20.04
N ARG A 504 -21.74 -17.22 -19.32
CA ARG A 504 -20.62 -18.17 -19.09
C ARG A 504 -21.04 -19.33 -18.22
N LEU A 505 -21.81 -19.08 -17.16
CA LEU A 505 -22.35 -20.12 -16.29
C LEU A 505 -23.34 -21.04 -17.02
N LEU A 506 -24.16 -20.49 -17.91
CA LEU A 506 -25.05 -21.29 -18.78
C LEU A 506 -24.25 -22.18 -19.74
N LYS A 507 -23.12 -21.67 -20.25
CA LYS A 507 -22.23 -22.39 -21.19
C LYS A 507 -21.10 -23.17 -20.49
N LEU A 508 -21.07 -23.20 -19.14
CA LEU A 508 -19.97 -23.78 -18.37
C LEU A 508 -19.71 -25.24 -18.74
N GLU A 509 -20.73 -26.04 -18.93
CA GLU A 509 -20.60 -27.44 -19.38
C GLU A 509 -19.84 -27.55 -20.71
N SER A 510 -20.20 -26.72 -21.69
CA SER A 510 -19.53 -26.72 -22.99
C SER A 510 -18.09 -26.24 -22.94
N ILE A 511 -17.79 -25.30 -22.00
CA ILE A 511 -16.43 -24.80 -21.78
C ILE A 511 -15.56 -25.87 -21.14
N LEU A 512 -16.07 -26.57 -20.13
CA LEU A 512 -15.35 -27.66 -19.47
C LEU A 512 -15.11 -28.83 -20.40
N HIS A 513 -16.09 -29.21 -21.25
CA HIS A 513 -15.96 -30.28 -22.22
C HIS A 513 -14.92 -30.03 -23.34
N LYS A 514 -14.55 -28.76 -23.58
CA LYS A 514 -13.44 -28.50 -24.53
C LYS A 514 -12.07 -29.00 -24.03
N ARG A 515 -11.92 -29.16 -22.72
CA ARG A 515 -10.67 -29.60 -22.08
C ARG A 515 -10.78 -31.00 -21.47
N VAL A 516 -11.95 -31.34 -20.93
CA VAL A 516 -12.20 -32.61 -20.26
C VAL A 516 -13.06 -33.45 -21.14
N ILE A 517 -12.46 -34.48 -21.72
CA ILE A 517 -13.09 -35.44 -22.62
C ILE A 517 -13.69 -36.58 -21.80
N GLY A 518 -14.87 -37.02 -22.16
CA GLY A 518 -15.64 -37.94 -21.35
C GLY A 518 -16.22 -37.29 -20.10
N GLN A 519 -16.48 -38.08 -19.07
CA GLN A 519 -16.87 -37.63 -17.72
C GLN A 519 -18.09 -36.67 -17.68
N SER A 520 -19.05 -36.86 -18.57
CA SER A 520 -20.19 -35.96 -18.77
C SER A 520 -21.00 -35.73 -17.49
N GLU A 521 -21.15 -36.77 -16.65
CA GLU A 521 -21.90 -36.67 -15.41
C GLU A 521 -21.16 -35.78 -14.38
N ALA A 522 -19.83 -35.92 -14.26
CA ALA A 522 -19.02 -35.09 -13.36
C ALA A 522 -19.04 -33.62 -13.79
N VAL A 523 -18.89 -33.36 -15.10
CA VAL A 523 -18.93 -32.02 -15.68
C VAL A 523 -20.30 -31.36 -15.44
N THR A 524 -21.39 -32.09 -15.69
CA THR A 524 -22.76 -31.57 -15.48
C THR A 524 -23.05 -31.31 -14.00
N ALA A 525 -22.59 -32.19 -13.10
CA ALA A 525 -22.81 -32.01 -11.67
C ALA A 525 -22.03 -30.79 -11.13
N VAL A 526 -20.75 -30.62 -11.53
CA VAL A 526 -19.96 -29.42 -11.20
C VAL A 526 -20.65 -28.17 -11.72
N ALA A 527 -21.08 -28.14 -12.97
CA ALA A 527 -21.74 -26.99 -13.55
C ALA A 527 -23.06 -26.62 -12.83
N LYS A 528 -23.87 -27.62 -12.46
CA LYS A 528 -25.09 -27.40 -11.68
C LYS A 528 -24.80 -26.83 -10.29
N ALA A 529 -23.80 -27.37 -9.58
CA ALA A 529 -23.41 -26.88 -8.27
C ALA A 529 -22.88 -25.45 -8.35
N MET A 530 -22.07 -25.13 -9.34
CA MET A 530 -21.57 -23.77 -9.56
C MET A 530 -22.70 -22.77 -9.84
N ARG A 531 -23.68 -23.14 -10.63
CA ARG A 531 -24.87 -22.30 -10.87
C ARG A 531 -25.64 -22.05 -9.57
N ARG A 532 -25.85 -23.08 -8.74
CA ARG A 532 -26.53 -22.93 -7.42
C ARG A 532 -25.77 -21.97 -6.50
N GLY A 533 -24.47 -22.13 -6.38
CA GLY A 533 -23.63 -21.29 -5.54
C GLY A 533 -23.63 -19.81 -5.95
N ARG A 534 -23.60 -19.55 -7.26
CA ARG A 534 -23.56 -18.18 -7.79
C ARG A 534 -24.90 -17.44 -7.79
N VAL A 535 -26.01 -18.15 -7.90
CA VAL A 535 -27.35 -17.54 -7.79
C VAL A 535 -27.70 -17.18 -6.33
N GLY A 536 -26.88 -17.55 -5.35
CA GLY A 536 -27.11 -17.24 -3.94
C GLY A 536 -28.09 -18.19 -3.25
N LEU A 537 -28.37 -19.35 -3.81
CA LEU A 537 -29.21 -20.38 -3.20
C LEU A 537 -28.46 -21.24 -2.16
N GLN A 538 -27.16 -21.04 -2.05
CA GLN A 538 -26.30 -21.73 -1.09
C GLN A 538 -26.13 -20.89 0.18
N ASP A 539 -25.83 -21.55 1.30
CA ASP A 539 -25.53 -20.86 2.57
C ASP A 539 -24.32 -19.91 2.39
N PRO A 540 -24.46 -18.60 2.64
CA PRO A 540 -23.41 -17.61 2.45
C PRO A 540 -22.20 -17.83 3.37
N LYS A 541 -22.31 -18.69 4.37
CA LYS A 541 -21.20 -19.06 5.26
C LYS A 541 -20.29 -20.13 4.65
N LYS A 542 -20.76 -20.93 3.70
CA LYS A 542 -20.02 -22.05 3.10
C LYS A 542 -19.19 -21.65 1.88
N PRO A 543 -18.20 -22.46 1.48
CA PRO A 543 -17.51 -22.31 0.21
C PRO A 543 -18.47 -22.34 -1.00
N ILE A 544 -18.07 -21.76 -2.16
CA ILE A 544 -18.91 -21.75 -3.39
C ILE A 544 -19.33 -23.16 -3.82
N GLY A 545 -18.50 -24.15 -3.55
CA GLY A 545 -18.78 -25.56 -3.80
C GLY A 545 -17.71 -26.46 -3.22
N SER A 546 -18.14 -27.64 -2.77
CA SER A 546 -17.25 -28.66 -2.24
C SER A 546 -17.49 -30.00 -2.96
N PHE A 547 -16.43 -30.56 -3.53
CA PHE A 547 -16.50 -31.72 -4.41
C PHE A 547 -15.52 -32.80 -4.00
N LEU A 548 -15.96 -34.06 -4.05
CA LEU A 548 -15.11 -35.22 -3.90
C LEU A 548 -15.07 -36.00 -5.25
N PHE A 549 -13.89 -36.04 -5.89
CA PHE A 549 -13.66 -36.75 -7.15
C PHE A 549 -13.03 -38.09 -6.87
N LEU A 550 -13.77 -39.16 -7.16
CA LEU A 550 -13.38 -40.53 -6.95
C LEU A 550 -13.05 -41.20 -8.29
N GLY A 551 -12.06 -42.05 -8.34
CA GLY A 551 -11.76 -42.84 -9.54
C GLY A 551 -10.28 -43.12 -9.75
N PRO A 552 -9.91 -43.91 -10.75
CA PRO A 552 -8.52 -44.30 -11.02
C PRO A 552 -7.66 -43.09 -11.42
N THR A 553 -6.36 -43.31 -11.46
CA THR A 553 -5.41 -42.28 -11.90
C THR A 553 -5.54 -42.02 -13.42
N GLY A 554 -5.30 -40.76 -13.83
CA GLY A 554 -5.26 -40.41 -15.27
C GLY A 554 -6.62 -40.33 -16.00
N VAL A 555 -7.76 -40.29 -15.26
CA VAL A 555 -9.11 -40.16 -15.85
C VAL A 555 -9.60 -38.72 -16.01
N GLY A 556 -8.78 -37.71 -15.60
CA GLY A 556 -9.09 -36.29 -15.78
C GLY A 556 -9.51 -35.51 -14.52
N LYS A 557 -9.40 -36.08 -13.32
CA LYS A 557 -9.75 -35.39 -12.06
C LYS A 557 -9.03 -34.03 -11.87
N THR A 558 -7.73 -34.02 -11.98
CA THR A 558 -6.91 -32.81 -11.86
C THR A 558 -7.12 -31.85 -13.04
N GLU A 559 -7.38 -32.38 -14.25
CA GLU A 559 -7.63 -31.54 -15.43
C GLU A 559 -8.99 -30.81 -15.32
N LEU A 560 -10.02 -31.48 -14.78
CA LEU A 560 -11.30 -30.81 -14.50
C LEU A 560 -11.13 -29.68 -13.47
N SER A 561 -10.28 -29.88 -12.46
CA SER A 561 -9.97 -28.84 -11.47
C SER A 561 -9.30 -27.62 -12.10
N LYS A 562 -8.35 -27.84 -13.03
CA LYS A 562 -7.68 -26.78 -13.81
C LYS A 562 -8.65 -26.05 -14.73
N ALA A 563 -9.45 -26.83 -15.48
CA ALA A 563 -10.46 -26.27 -16.38
C ALA A 563 -11.50 -25.43 -15.62
N LEU A 564 -11.88 -25.86 -14.42
CA LEU A 564 -12.79 -25.12 -13.56
C LEU A 564 -12.15 -23.81 -13.04
N ALA A 565 -10.88 -23.84 -12.64
CA ALA A 565 -10.16 -22.64 -12.21
C ALA A 565 -10.10 -21.60 -13.34
N GLU A 566 -9.76 -22.00 -14.55
CA GLU A 566 -9.73 -21.14 -15.73
C GLU A 566 -11.14 -20.60 -16.08
N ALA A 567 -12.14 -21.48 -16.06
CA ALA A 567 -13.51 -21.10 -16.41
C ALA A 567 -14.12 -20.12 -15.39
N MET A 568 -13.86 -20.30 -14.09
CA MET A 568 -14.47 -19.51 -13.02
C MET A 568 -13.67 -18.27 -12.67
N PHE A 569 -12.35 -18.35 -12.66
CA PHE A 569 -11.46 -17.30 -12.18
C PHE A 569 -10.53 -16.71 -13.27
N GLY A 570 -10.60 -17.24 -14.49
CA GLY A 570 -9.93 -16.67 -15.68
C GLY A 570 -8.47 -17.06 -15.86
N SER A 571 -7.86 -17.81 -14.94
CA SER A 571 -6.50 -18.33 -15.02
C SER A 571 -6.38 -19.71 -14.38
N GLU A 572 -5.53 -20.58 -14.94
CA GLU A 572 -5.15 -21.84 -14.31
C GLU A 572 -4.36 -21.63 -13.01
N ASP A 573 -3.66 -20.50 -12.88
CA ASP A 573 -2.89 -20.15 -11.67
C ASP A 573 -3.78 -19.90 -10.45
N ALA A 574 -5.10 -19.74 -10.65
CA ALA A 574 -6.06 -19.70 -9.54
C ALA A 574 -6.29 -21.08 -8.90
N LEU A 575 -5.54 -22.12 -9.30
CA LEU A 575 -5.56 -23.44 -8.68
C LEU A 575 -4.48 -23.56 -7.60
N ILE A 576 -4.90 -23.66 -6.34
CA ILE A 576 -4.04 -23.99 -5.20
C ILE A 576 -4.04 -25.52 -5.03
N ARG A 577 -2.98 -26.18 -5.43
CA ARG A 577 -2.83 -27.64 -5.23
C ARG A 577 -2.08 -27.94 -3.95
N ILE A 578 -2.62 -28.88 -3.17
CA ILE A 578 -2.02 -29.41 -1.94
C ILE A 578 -2.05 -30.94 -2.07
N ASP A 579 -0.85 -31.55 -2.02
CA ASP A 579 -0.70 -33.00 -2.07
C ASP A 579 -0.77 -33.55 -0.64
N MET A 580 -1.77 -34.39 -0.38
CA MET A 580 -1.98 -34.93 0.96
C MET A 580 -0.94 -35.99 1.35
N SER A 581 -0.12 -36.46 0.42
CA SER A 581 1.04 -37.30 0.73
C SER A 581 2.07 -36.58 1.60
N GLU A 582 2.11 -35.24 1.58
CA GLU A 582 2.98 -34.42 2.42
C GLU A 582 2.43 -34.24 3.86
N TYR A 583 1.15 -34.61 4.08
CA TYR A 583 0.41 -34.41 5.33
C TYR A 583 -0.06 -35.71 5.98
N MET A 584 0.75 -36.75 5.88
CA MET A 584 0.46 -38.07 6.46
C MET A 584 0.71 -38.14 7.97
N GLU A 585 1.55 -37.26 8.51
CA GLU A 585 1.95 -37.24 9.91
C GLU A 585 1.31 -36.07 10.67
N GLY A 586 1.00 -36.26 11.93
CA GLY A 586 0.30 -35.25 12.75
C GLY A 586 1.03 -33.91 12.87
N HIS A 587 2.38 -33.90 12.90
CA HIS A 587 3.14 -32.66 12.91
C HIS A 587 3.07 -31.88 11.58
N SER A 588 2.78 -32.56 10.47
CA SER A 588 2.63 -31.90 9.17
C SER A 588 1.37 -31.05 9.08
N VAL A 589 0.35 -31.33 9.92
CA VAL A 589 -0.87 -30.53 9.99
C VAL A 589 -0.57 -29.09 10.42
N SER A 590 0.41 -28.90 11.31
CA SER A 590 0.88 -27.58 11.71
C SER A 590 1.44 -26.76 10.53
N LYS A 591 1.99 -27.40 9.50
CA LYS A 591 2.44 -26.70 8.28
C LYS A 591 1.25 -26.15 7.47
N MET A 592 0.06 -26.73 7.63
CA MET A 592 -1.13 -26.28 6.88
C MET A 592 -1.71 -24.99 7.44
N ILE A 593 -1.84 -24.89 8.78
CA ILE A 593 -2.45 -23.75 9.48
C ILE A 593 -1.47 -22.86 10.23
N GLY A 594 -0.21 -23.28 10.35
CA GLY A 594 0.87 -22.64 11.12
C GLY A 594 1.18 -23.36 12.43
N SER A 595 2.41 -23.24 12.89
CA SER A 595 2.89 -23.82 14.15
C SER A 595 2.34 -23.03 15.34
N PRO A 596 2.02 -23.70 16.48
CA PRO A 596 1.64 -23.01 17.71
C PRO A 596 2.75 -22.09 18.24
N PRO A 597 2.40 -21.07 19.04
CA PRO A 597 3.39 -20.19 19.67
C PRO A 597 4.44 -20.99 20.46
N GLY A 598 5.72 -20.67 20.24
CA GLY A 598 6.85 -21.33 20.90
C GLY A 598 7.47 -22.50 20.13
N TYR A 599 6.92 -22.90 19.00
CA TYR A 599 7.52 -23.91 18.11
C TYR A 599 8.25 -23.28 16.92
N VAL A 600 9.27 -23.97 16.40
CA VAL A 600 10.02 -23.56 15.22
C VAL A 600 9.05 -23.44 14.03
N GLY A 601 9.12 -22.30 13.30
CA GLY A 601 8.22 -22.03 12.15
C GLY A 601 6.91 -21.30 12.50
N PHE A 602 6.76 -20.77 13.73
CA PHE A 602 5.59 -19.95 14.09
C PHE A 602 5.46 -18.69 13.22
N ASP A 603 6.58 -18.06 12.85
CA ASP A 603 6.57 -16.84 12.03
C ASP A 603 6.28 -17.11 10.55
N ASP A 604 6.54 -18.32 10.05
CA ASP A 604 6.39 -18.66 8.62
C ASP A 604 4.91 -18.75 8.17
N GLY A 605 3.96 -18.82 9.12
CA GLY A 605 2.54 -18.99 8.83
C GLY A 605 2.18 -20.36 8.22
N GLY A 606 0.90 -20.65 8.06
CA GLY A 606 0.44 -21.92 7.46
C GLY A 606 0.41 -21.86 5.94
N GLN A 607 0.87 -22.90 5.27
CA GLN A 607 0.94 -22.95 3.81
C GLN A 607 -0.44 -22.81 3.14
N LEU A 608 -1.48 -23.47 3.67
CA LEU A 608 -2.84 -23.36 3.17
C LEU A 608 -3.43 -22.00 3.51
N SER A 609 -3.34 -21.58 4.78
CA SER A 609 -3.92 -20.33 5.24
C SER A 609 -3.33 -19.11 4.52
N GLU A 610 -2.00 -19.06 4.30
CA GLU A 610 -1.36 -17.97 3.58
C GLU A 610 -1.70 -17.98 2.07
N LYS A 611 -1.71 -19.16 1.41
CA LYS A 611 -2.06 -19.25 -0.01
C LYS A 611 -3.49 -18.79 -0.27
N VAL A 612 -4.45 -19.23 0.57
CA VAL A 612 -5.87 -18.83 0.43
C VAL A 612 -6.08 -17.36 0.81
N ARG A 613 -5.40 -16.86 1.84
CA ARG A 613 -5.45 -15.46 2.21
C ARG A 613 -4.98 -14.54 1.08
N ARG A 614 -3.90 -14.94 0.38
CA ARG A 614 -3.37 -14.18 -0.79
C ARG A 614 -4.24 -14.33 -2.03
N ASN A 615 -4.89 -15.48 -2.21
CA ASN A 615 -5.73 -15.78 -3.37
C ASN A 615 -7.10 -16.29 -2.90
N PRO A 616 -7.97 -15.41 -2.38
CA PRO A 616 -9.27 -15.82 -1.84
C PRO A 616 -10.25 -16.33 -2.89
N TYR A 617 -10.01 -16.03 -4.17
CA TYR A 617 -10.77 -16.52 -5.32
C TYR A 617 -9.94 -17.59 -6.03
N SER A 618 -10.06 -18.82 -5.54
CA SER A 618 -9.26 -19.94 -6.06
C SER A 618 -10.00 -21.26 -5.98
N VAL A 619 -9.55 -22.21 -6.79
CA VAL A 619 -9.89 -23.62 -6.61
C VAL A 619 -8.82 -24.24 -5.71
N VAL A 620 -9.22 -24.75 -4.57
CA VAL A 620 -8.31 -25.47 -3.66
C VAL A 620 -8.46 -26.95 -3.90
N LEU A 621 -7.42 -27.56 -4.42
CA LEU A 621 -7.36 -28.99 -4.75
C LEU A 621 -6.55 -29.74 -3.70
N PHE A 622 -7.22 -30.58 -2.93
CA PHE A 622 -6.59 -31.57 -2.02
C PHE A 622 -6.44 -32.89 -2.78
N ASP A 623 -5.23 -33.17 -3.22
CA ASP A 623 -4.95 -34.36 -4.01
C ASP A 623 -4.63 -35.55 -3.12
N GLU A 624 -5.17 -36.73 -3.41
CA GLU A 624 -5.02 -38.00 -2.64
C GLU A 624 -5.44 -37.87 -1.17
N ILE A 625 -6.65 -37.35 -0.95
CA ILE A 625 -7.18 -37.04 0.40
C ILE A 625 -7.20 -38.26 1.33
N GLU A 626 -7.27 -39.50 0.81
CA GLU A 626 -7.21 -40.73 1.60
C GLU A 626 -5.88 -40.95 2.34
N LYS A 627 -4.83 -40.24 1.93
CA LYS A 627 -3.51 -40.31 2.58
C LYS A 627 -3.36 -39.31 3.72
N ALA A 628 -4.28 -38.35 3.87
CA ALA A 628 -4.20 -37.32 4.86
C ALA A 628 -4.32 -37.86 6.30
N HIS A 629 -3.58 -37.25 7.25
CA HIS A 629 -3.75 -37.53 8.66
C HIS A 629 -5.19 -37.19 9.12
N PRO A 630 -5.76 -37.92 10.10
CA PRO A 630 -7.10 -37.65 10.62
C PRO A 630 -7.37 -36.21 11.05
N ASP A 631 -6.37 -35.49 11.55
CA ASP A 631 -6.52 -34.09 11.99
C ASP A 631 -6.76 -33.14 10.80
N VAL A 632 -6.32 -33.47 9.58
CA VAL A 632 -6.62 -32.68 8.39
C VAL A 632 -8.13 -32.65 8.16
N PHE A 633 -8.84 -33.77 8.39
CA PHE A 633 -10.28 -33.81 8.24
C PHE A 633 -11.00 -32.89 9.25
N ASN A 634 -10.47 -32.74 10.46
CA ASN A 634 -11.03 -31.80 11.44
C ASN A 634 -10.96 -30.34 10.94
N ILE A 635 -9.84 -29.96 10.27
CA ILE A 635 -9.71 -28.65 9.65
C ILE A 635 -10.67 -28.49 8.48
N LEU A 636 -10.78 -29.50 7.61
CA LEU A 636 -11.69 -29.48 6.47
C LEU A 636 -13.16 -29.43 6.92
N LEU A 637 -13.53 -30.07 8.02
CA LEU A 637 -14.87 -29.97 8.60
C LEU A 637 -15.20 -28.52 9.00
N GLN A 638 -14.25 -27.81 9.61
CA GLN A 638 -14.43 -26.39 9.93
C GLN A 638 -14.62 -25.54 8.66
N VAL A 639 -13.85 -25.83 7.60
CA VAL A 639 -13.99 -25.12 6.33
C VAL A 639 -15.35 -25.38 5.69
N LEU A 640 -15.81 -26.63 5.70
CA LEU A 640 -17.09 -27.04 5.08
C LEU A 640 -18.31 -26.51 5.82
N ASP A 641 -18.24 -26.29 7.14
CA ASP A 641 -19.34 -25.78 7.95
C ASP A 641 -19.35 -24.25 8.07
N ASP A 642 -18.21 -23.71 8.51
CA ASP A 642 -18.09 -22.29 8.87
C ASP A 642 -17.49 -21.43 7.75
N GLY A 643 -16.96 -22.05 6.69
CA GLY A 643 -16.31 -21.38 5.56
C GLY A 643 -15.06 -20.60 5.96
N HIS A 644 -14.42 -20.91 7.08
CA HIS A 644 -13.16 -20.29 7.49
C HIS A 644 -12.32 -21.24 8.33
N ILE A 645 -11.02 -20.93 8.41
CA ILE A 645 -10.10 -21.56 9.37
C ILE A 645 -9.46 -20.47 10.23
N THR A 646 -9.07 -20.82 11.43
CA THR A 646 -8.28 -19.96 12.29
C THR A 646 -6.81 -20.38 12.20
N ASP A 647 -5.92 -19.48 11.78
CA ASP A 647 -4.49 -19.76 11.70
C ASP A 647 -3.84 -19.76 13.12
N SER A 648 -2.57 -20.14 13.19
CA SER A 648 -1.80 -20.17 14.45
C SER A 648 -1.63 -18.79 15.09
N LYS A 649 -1.80 -17.70 14.31
CA LYS A 649 -1.76 -16.32 14.78
C LYS A 649 -3.14 -15.80 15.24
N GLY A 650 -4.14 -16.66 15.27
CA GLY A 650 -5.52 -16.33 15.66
C GLY A 650 -6.34 -15.60 14.59
N ARG A 651 -5.82 -15.48 13.35
CA ARG A 651 -6.50 -14.80 12.26
C ARG A 651 -7.48 -15.74 11.55
N LYS A 652 -8.65 -15.27 11.25
CA LYS A 652 -9.65 -16.00 10.47
C LYS A 652 -9.35 -15.87 8.97
N VAL A 653 -9.13 -17.00 8.31
CA VAL A 653 -8.94 -17.07 6.85
C VAL A 653 -10.22 -17.61 6.20
N SER A 654 -10.84 -16.79 5.38
CA SER A 654 -12.12 -17.10 4.73
C SER A 654 -11.95 -17.96 3.49
N PHE A 655 -12.75 -19.03 3.40
CA PHE A 655 -12.88 -19.91 2.23
C PHE A 655 -14.22 -19.73 1.49
N LYS A 656 -15.01 -18.73 1.85
CA LYS A 656 -16.35 -18.51 1.29
C LYS A 656 -16.33 -18.30 -0.23
N ASN A 657 -15.25 -17.76 -0.74
CA ASN A 657 -15.08 -17.48 -2.17
C ASN A 657 -14.24 -18.53 -2.89
N THR A 658 -13.91 -19.66 -2.23
CA THR A 658 -13.15 -20.75 -2.84
C THR A 658 -14.04 -21.89 -3.29
N ILE A 659 -13.53 -22.68 -4.22
CA ILE A 659 -14.11 -23.97 -4.62
C ILE A 659 -13.18 -25.06 -4.08
N LEU A 660 -13.71 -25.95 -3.27
CA LEU A 660 -12.96 -27.05 -2.70
C LEU A 660 -13.09 -28.30 -3.54
N ILE A 661 -12.00 -28.88 -3.98
CA ILE A 661 -11.97 -30.15 -4.69
C ILE A 661 -11.04 -31.10 -3.94
N MET A 662 -11.55 -32.25 -3.62
CA MET A 662 -10.79 -33.34 -3.02
C MET A 662 -10.73 -34.48 -4.01
N THR A 663 -9.56 -35.02 -4.31
CA THR A 663 -9.42 -36.20 -5.18
C THR A 663 -9.07 -37.42 -4.36
N SER A 664 -9.59 -38.57 -4.72
CA SER A 664 -9.24 -39.85 -4.13
C SER A 664 -9.21 -40.98 -5.17
N ASN A 665 -8.31 -41.89 -4.91
CA ASN A 665 -8.22 -43.15 -5.66
C ASN A 665 -8.96 -44.30 -4.97
N ALA A 666 -9.71 -44.03 -3.90
CA ALA A 666 -10.51 -45.00 -3.17
C ALA A 666 -11.52 -45.67 -4.12
N GLY A 667 -11.63 -46.96 -4.05
CA GLY A 667 -12.53 -47.78 -4.92
C GLY A 667 -12.07 -47.95 -6.36
N ALA A 668 -10.88 -47.45 -6.77
CA ALA A 668 -10.37 -47.56 -8.12
C ALA A 668 -10.26 -49.03 -8.61
N GLY A 669 -9.90 -49.97 -7.76
CA GLY A 669 -9.84 -51.39 -8.10
C GLY A 669 -11.20 -51.98 -8.48
N ARG A 670 -12.30 -51.49 -7.94
CA ARG A 670 -13.65 -51.91 -8.26
C ARG A 670 -14.20 -51.28 -9.55
N ILE A 671 -13.62 -50.18 -9.96
CA ILE A 671 -13.95 -49.55 -11.24
C ILE A 671 -13.25 -50.29 -12.41
N VAL A 672 -12.01 -50.77 -12.18
CA VAL A 672 -11.17 -51.40 -13.16
C VAL A 672 -11.55 -52.89 -13.34
N GLU A 673 -11.95 -53.58 -12.29
CA GLU A 673 -12.35 -54.98 -12.33
C GLU A 673 -13.79 -55.12 -11.77
N PRO A 674 -14.82 -54.91 -12.59
CA PRO A 674 -16.18 -55.22 -12.18
C PRO A 674 -16.31 -56.76 -12.02
N LYS A 675 -16.56 -57.20 -10.77
CA LYS A 675 -16.88 -58.59 -10.52
C LYS A 675 -18.20 -58.94 -11.22
N ASN A 676 -18.12 -59.51 -12.44
CA ASN A 676 -19.26 -60.11 -13.13
C ASN A 676 -19.67 -61.38 -12.37
N LEU A 677 -20.60 -61.24 -11.46
CA LEU A 677 -21.34 -62.38 -10.89
C LEU A 677 -22.73 -62.33 -11.51
N GLY A 678 -22.93 -63.13 -12.61
CA GLY A 678 -24.26 -63.34 -13.14
C GLY A 678 -24.32 -63.38 -14.69
N PHE A 679 -24.64 -64.53 -15.21
CA PHE A 679 -24.93 -64.76 -16.63
C PHE A 679 -26.20 -64.02 -17.06
N GLY A 680 -26.10 -63.24 -18.17
CA GLY A 680 -27.27 -62.83 -18.95
C GLY A 680 -28.00 -61.56 -18.51
N ALA A 681 -27.43 -60.39 -18.78
CA ALA A 681 -28.21 -59.16 -18.84
C ALA A 681 -27.64 -58.26 -19.94
N VAL A 682 -28.51 -57.76 -20.81
CA VAL A 682 -28.24 -56.69 -21.75
C VAL A 682 -27.76 -55.50 -20.92
N SER A 683 -26.52 -55.03 -21.19
CA SER A 683 -25.89 -53.95 -20.44
C SER A 683 -26.60 -52.63 -20.74
N ASP A 684 -27.36 -52.15 -19.77
CA ASP A 684 -27.93 -50.79 -19.76
C ASP A 684 -26.86 -49.90 -19.13
N ALA A 685 -26.15 -49.11 -19.92
CA ALA A 685 -25.00 -48.29 -19.48
C ALA A 685 -25.30 -47.44 -18.21
N ASN A 686 -26.52 -46.96 -18.05
CA ASN A 686 -26.96 -46.20 -16.86
C ASN A 686 -27.09 -47.07 -15.60
N LYS A 687 -27.45 -48.35 -15.74
CA LYS A 687 -27.54 -49.28 -14.59
C LYS A 687 -26.16 -49.75 -14.14
N ASP A 688 -25.24 -49.94 -15.08
CA ASP A 688 -23.85 -50.31 -14.78
C ASP A 688 -23.11 -49.19 -14.07
N TYR A 689 -23.31 -47.94 -14.48
CA TYR A 689 -22.75 -46.77 -13.79
C TYR A 689 -23.32 -46.62 -12.37
N LYS A 690 -24.60 -46.74 -12.16
CA LYS A 690 -25.23 -46.68 -10.85
C LYS A 690 -24.69 -47.74 -9.89
N ARG A 691 -24.56 -48.99 -10.35
CA ARG A 691 -23.94 -50.07 -9.55
C ARG A 691 -22.48 -49.77 -9.23
N MET A 692 -21.71 -49.29 -10.18
CA MET A 692 -20.32 -48.86 -9.97
C MET A 692 -20.24 -47.76 -8.89
N LYS A 693 -21.10 -46.77 -8.99
CA LYS A 693 -21.17 -45.67 -8.03
C LYS A 693 -21.47 -46.18 -6.60
N ASP A 694 -22.46 -47.08 -6.46
CA ASP A 694 -22.84 -47.66 -5.19
C ASP A 694 -21.68 -48.47 -4.58
N ASN A 695 -20.99 -49.28 -5.37
CA ASN A 695 -19.83 -50.06 -4.93
C ASN A 695 -18.65 -49.15 -4.46
N VAL A 696 -18.40 -48.06 -5.16
CA VAL A 696 -17.35 -47.09 -4.80
C VAL A 696 -17.74 -46.34 -3.53
N MET A 697 -19.03 -45.98 -3.42
CA MET A 697 -19.57 -45.29 -2.23
C MET A 697 -19.45 -46.15 -0.95
N ASP A 698 -19.62 -47.48 -1.07
CA ASP A 698 -19.42 -48.40 0.06
C ASP A 698 -17.97 -48.43 0.54
N GLU A 699 -17.00 -48.29 -0.35
CA GLU A 699 -15.58 -48.17 0.00
C GLU A 699 -15.28 -46.80 0.64
N VAL A 700 -15.84 -45.73 0.10
CA VAL A 700 -15.71 -44.36 0.62
C VAL A 700 -16.24 -44.25 2.04
N LYS A 701 -17.41 -44.87 2.34
CA LYS A 701 -18.00 -44.93 3.69
C LYS A 701 -17.13 -45.67 4.71
N LYS A 702 -16.27 -46.60 4.27
CA LYS A 702 -15.31 -47.29 5.14
C LYS A 702 -14.08 -46.42 5.46
N LEU A 703 -13.67 -45.58 4.51
CA LEU A 703 -12.48 -44.74 4.62
C LEU A 703 -12.72 -43.39 5.32
N PHE A 704 -13.88 -42.81 5.07
CA PHE A 704 -14.22 -41.47 5.57
C PHE A 704 -15.36 -41.52 6.54
N LYS A 705 -15.30 -40.70 7.59
CA LYS A 705 -16.37 -40.60 8.61
C LYS A 705 -17.66 -40.10 7.94
N PRO A 706 -18.83 -40.60 8.34
CA PRO A 706 -20.12 -40.17 7.80
C PRO A 706 -20.34 -38.64 7.92
N GLU A 707 -19.84 -38.06 8.99
CA GLU A 707 -19.89 -36.61 9.23
C GLU A 707 -19.21 -35.81 8.15
N PHE A 708 -18.06 -36.27 7.65
CA PHE A 708 -17.33 -35.62 6.56
C PHE A 708 -18.05 -35.76 5.21
N ILE A 709 -18.54 -36.96 4.91
CA ILE A 709 -19.24 -37.26 3.65
C ILE A 709 -20.50 -36.42 3.51
N ASN A 710 -21.28 -36.24 4.60
CA ASN A 710 -22.54 -35.49 4.59
C ASN A 710 -22.38 -33.98 4.42
N ARG A 711 -21.17 -33.45 4.57
CA ARG A 711 -20.87 -32.00 4.39
C ARG A 711 -20.37 -31.64 3.01
N ILE A 712 -20.06 -32.63 2.18
CA ILE A 712 -19.64 -32.45 0.80
C ILE A 712 -20.87 -32.25 -0.08
N ASP A 713 -20.86 -31.19 -0.90
CA ASP A 713 -22.01 -30.86 -1.77
C ASP A 713 -22.28 -31.93 -2.82
N GLU A 714 -21.21 -32.43 -3.47
CA GLU A 714 -21.36 -33.46 -4.53
C GLU A 714 -20.18 -34.42 -4.53
N ILE A 715 -20.49 -35.72 -4.64
CA ILE A 715 -19.50 -36.81 -4.79
C ILE A 715 -19.61 -37.38 -6.20
N MET A 716 -18.52 -37.35 -6.93
CA MET A 716 -18.46 -37.72 -8.32
C MET A 716 -17.52 -38.88 -8.55
N VAL A 717 -18.02 -39.89 -9.29
CA VAL A 717 -17.22 -41.06 -9.66
C VAL A 717 -16.85 -40.93 -11.11
N PHE A 718 -15.53 -40.87 -11.37
CA PHE A 718 -14.95 -40.81 -12.70
C PHE A 718 -14.82 -42.23 -13.26
N HIS A 719 -15.37 -42.44 -14.40
CA HIS A 719 -15.27 -43.73 -15.10
C HIS A 719 -13.95 -43.88 -15.85
N GLN A 720 -13.62 -45.11 -16.19
CA GLN A 720 -12.47 -45.42 -16.99
C GLN A 720 -12.68 -44.93 -18.43
N LEU A 721 -11.64 -44.32 -19.01
CA LEU A 721 -11.68 -43.78 -20.37
C LEU A 721 -11.73 -44.90 -21.41
N ASN A 722 -12.62 -44.81 -22.40
CA ASN A 722 -12.71 -45.70 -23.53
C ASN A 722 -11.70 -45.29 -24.63
N LYS A 723 -11.53 -46.18 -25.66
CA LYS A 723 -10.55 -45.94 -26.72
C LYS A 723 -10.86 -44.69 -27.56
N ASP A 724 -12.12 -44.36 -27.76
CA ASP A 724 -12.52 -43.22 -28.57
C ASP A 724 -12.28 -41.91 -27.79
N GLU A 725 -12.57 -41.86 -26.50
CA GLU A 725 -12.21 -40.76 -25.62
C GLU A 725 -10.69 -40.56 -25.57
N MET A 726 -9.91 -41.66 -25.54
CA MET A 726 -8.45 -41.57 -25.58
C MET A 726 -7.93 -40.98 -26.91
N LYS A 727 -8.58 -41.25 -28.05
CA LYS A 727 -8.25 -40.61 -29.33
C LYS A 727 -8.52 -39.13 -29.34
N GLU A 728 -9.63 -38.71 -28.72
CA GLU A 728 -9.95 -37.29 -28.56
C GLU A 728 -8.92 -36.58 -27.66
N ILE A 729 -8.49 -37.25 -26.58
CA ILE A 729 -7.43 -36.73 -25.69
C ILE A 729 -6.11 -36.58 -26.45
N VAL A 730 -5.71 -37.58 -27.27
CA VAL A 730 -4.51 -37.45 -28.12
C VAL A 730 -4.65 -36.27 -29.09
N THR A 731 -5.86 -36.06 -29.63
CA THR A 731 -6.12 -34.91 -30.51
C THR A 731 -5.94 -33.59 -29.79
N LEU A 732 -6.43 -33.48 -28.56
CA LEU A 732 -6.31 -32.27 -27.71
C LEU A 732 -4.85 -32.03 -27.34
N LEU A 733 -4.13 -33.04 -26.87
CA LEU A 733 -2.72 -32.93 -26.51
C LEU A 733 -1.85 -32.55 -27.72
N SER A 734 -2.11 -33.14 -28.88
CA SER A 734 -1.39 -32.81 -30.12
C SER A 734 -1.71 -31.43 -30.66
N SER A 735 -2.89 -30.87 -30.39
CA SER A 735 -3.22 -29.49 -30.76
C SER A 735 -2.34 -28.49 -30.02
N ASN A 736 -1.99 -28.76 -28.76
CA ASN A 736 -1.08 -27.95 -27.98
C ASN A 736 0.36 -28.01 -28.56
N LEU A 737 0.80 -29.16 -28.97
CA LEU A 737 2.07 -29.34 -29.69
C LEU A 737 2.08 -28.56 -31.01
N THR A 738 1.01 -28.67 -31.78
CA THR A 738 0.85 -27.95 -33.07
C THR A 738 0.92 -26.43 -32.87
N LYS A 739 0.28 -25.91 -31.85
CA LYS A 739 0.36 -24.47 -31.51
C LYS A 739 1.79 -24.04 -31.15
N ARG A 740 2.48 -24.80 -30.30
CA ARG A 740 3.88 -24.50 -29.93
C ARG A 740 4.81 -24.52 -31.13
N CYS A 741 4.70 -25.51 -31.99
CA CYS A 741 5.49 -25.60 -33.23
C CYS A 741 5.22 -24.40 -34.16
N LYS A 742 3.95 -23.97 -34.28
CA LYS A 742 3.56 -22.85 -35.12
C LYS A 742 4.08 -21.52 -34.56
N GLU A 743 3.96 -21.29 -33.24
CA GLU A 743 4.35 -20.04 -32.59
C GLU A 743 5.87 -19.87 -32.46
N GLN A 744 6.58 -20.96 -32.13
CA GLN A 744 8.02 -20.89 -31.87
C GLN A 744 8.89 -21.13 -33.09
N MET A 745 8.43 -22.04 -34.01
CA MET A 745 9.25 -22.51 -35.14
C MET A 745 8.60 -22.22 -36.49
N ASN A 746 7.38 -21.67 -36.52
CA ASN A 746 6.57 -21.43 -37.72
C ASN A 746 6.33 -22.72 -38.51
N ILE A 747 6.32 -23.90 -37.85
CA ILE A 747 6.06 -25.22 -38.47
C ILE A 747 4.60 -25.61 -38.25
N THR A 748 3.88 -25.94 -39.31
CA THR A 748 2.50 -26.42 -39.22
C THR A 748 2.48 -27.95 -39.12
N LEU A 749 2.18 -28.47 -37.91
CA LEU A 749 2.12 -29.92 -37.66
C LEU A 749 0.69 -30.44 -37.77
N THR A 750 0.47 -31.53 -38.50
CA THR A 750 -0.83 -32.20 -38.58
C THR A 750 -0.67 -33.72 -38.38
N LEU A 751 -1.54 -34.32 -37.53
CA LEU A 751 -1.52 -35.76 -37.25
C LEU A 751 -2.64 -36.45 -38.02
N THR A 752 -2.30 -37.55 -38.70
CA THR A 752 -3.30 -38.39 -39.35
C THR A 752 -4.08 -39.23 -38.31
N PRO A 753 -5.34 -39.65 -38.63
CA PRO A 753 -6.10 -40.53 -37.74
C PRO A 753 -5.38 -41.86 -37.43
N ALA A 754 -4.60 -42.38 -38.37
CA ALA A 754 -3.80 -43.60 -38.18
C ALA A 754 -2.66 -43.41 -37.16
N ALA A 755 -1.98 -42.25 -37.16
CA ALA A 755 -0.96 -41.94 -36.19
C ALA A 755 -1.56 -41.79 -34.77
N LYS A 756 -2.73 -41.12 -34.63
CA LYS A 756 -3.46 -41.01 -33.37
C LYS A 756 -3.86 -42.40 -32.84
N GLN A 757 -4.40 -43.27 -33.70
CA GLN A 757 -4.78 -44.62 -33.32
C GLN A 757 -3.57 -45.41 -32.81
N TYR A 758 -2.43 -45.34 -33.52
CA TYR A 758 -1.20 -45.99 -33.09
C TYR A 758 -0.74 -45.57 -31.70
N ILE A 759 -0.80 -44.28 -31.40
CA ILE A 759 -0.45 -43.76 -30.08
C ILE A 759 -1.37 -44.34 -29.00
N VAL A 760 -2.68 -44.37 -29.25
CA VAL A 760 -3.64 -44.99 -28.33
C VAL A 760 -3.36 -46.47 -28.13
N ASP A 761 -3.20 -47.24 -29.20
CA ASP A 761 -3.04 -48.68 -29.09
C ASP A 761 -1.70 -49.10 -28.47
N THR A 762 -0.65 -48.29 -28.64
CA THR A 762 0.69 -48.60 -28.13
C THR A 762 0.91 -48.12 -26.71
N TYR A 763 0.37 -46.95 -26.36
CA TYR A 763 0.67 -46.27 -25.08
C TYR A 763 -0.53 -46.18 -24.13
N SER A 764 -1.72 -46.70 -24.48
CA SER A 764 -2.82 -46.73 -23.53
C SER A 764 -2.64 -47.87 -22.52
N ASP A 765 -2.88 -47.52 -21.24
CA ASP A 765 -2.94 -48.48 -20.14
C ASP A 765 -4.26 -48.30 -19.39
N ALA A 766 -5.05 -49.38 -19.37
CA ALA A 766 -6.35 -49.38 -18.70
C ALA A 766 -6.27 -48.97 -17.20
N LYS A 767 -5.13 -49.24 -16.54
CA LYS A 767 -4.92 -48.90 -15.11
C LYS A 767 -4.41 -47.49 -14.89
N MET A 768 -3.72 -46.89 -15.88
CA MET A 768 -3.11 -45.58 -15.79
C MET A 768 -3.86 -44.49 -16.55
N GLY A 769 -4.93 -44.83 -17.26
CA GLY A 769 -5.76 -43.90 -18.02
C GLY A 769 -5.01 -43.17 -19.13
N ALA A 770 -5.22 -41.86 -19.26
CA ALA A 770 -4.58 -41.01 -20.26
C ALA A 770 -3.15 -40.56 -19.93
N ARG A 771 -2.62 -40.83 -18.73
CA ARG A 771 -1.29 -40.35 -18.29
C ARG A 771 -0.15 -40.85 -19.21
N PRO A 772 -0.12 -42.11 -19.65
CA PRO A 772 0.89 -42.60 -20.58
C PRO A 772 0.83 -41.97 -21.98
N LEU A 773 -0.35 -41.50 -22.44
CA LEU A 773 -0.52 -40.91 -23.78
C LEU A 773 0.34 -39.65 -23.95
N LYS A 774 0.52 -38.84 -22.93
CA LYS A 774 1.40 -37.66 -22.97
C LYS A 774 2.85 -38.07 -23.21
N ARG A 775 3.31 -39.13 -22.54
CA ARG A 775 4.64 -39.68 -22.75
C ARG A 775 4.75 -40.35 -24.15
N GLY A 776 3.66 -41.01 -24.62
CA GLY A 776 3.57 -41.54 -25.97
C GLY A 776 3.73 -40.50 -27.07
N ILE A 777 3.11 -39.32 -26.90
CA ILE A 777 3.27 -38.20 -27.85
C ILE A 777 4.72 -37.68 -27.82
N LEU A 778 5.33 -37.53 -26.65
CA LEU A 778 6.72 -37.11 -26.52
C LEU A 778 7.66 -38.08 -27.26
N THR A 779 7.59 -39.39 -26.93
CA THR A 779 8.50 -40.39 -27.50
C THR A 779 8.24 -40.68 -28.97
N ALA A 780 6.97 -40.68 -29.41
CA ALA A 780 6.62 -41.07 -30.79
C ALA A 780 6.62 -39.88 -31.76
N ILE A 781 6.44 -38.65 -31.28
CA ILE A 781 6.32 -37.45 -32.12
C ILE A 781 7.38 -36.40 -31.81
N GLU A 782 7.48 -35.94 -30.56
CA GLU A 782 8.34 -34.80 -30.22
C GLU A 782 9.82 -35.15 -30.43
N ASP A 783 10.29 -36.25 -29.86
CA ASP A 783 11.69 -36.68 -29.98
C ASP A 783 12.08 -36.94 -31.46
N PRO A 784 11.34 -37.73 -32.27
CA PRO A 784 11.68 -37.92 -33.65
C PRO A 784 11.55 -36.65 -34.51
N LEU A 785 10.58 -35.78 -34.24
CA LEU A 785 10.45 -34.51 -34.95
C LEU A 785 11.66 -33.60 -34.67
N ALA A 786 12.14 -33.55 -33.43
CA ALA A 786 13.35 -32.79 -33.08
C ALA A 786 14.57 -33.33 -33.85
N GLU A 787 14.72 -34.64 -33.99
CA GLU A 787 15.78 -35.21 -34.82
C GLU A 787 15.67 -34.84 -36.31
N GLU A 788 14.49 -34.84 -36.89
CA GLU A 788 14.29 -34.47 -38.29
C GLU A 788 14.55 -32.97 -38.52
N ILE A 789 14.23 -32.13 -37.58
CA ILE A 789 14.59 -30.69 -37.58
C ILE A 789 16.11 -30.53 -37.53
N LEU A 790 16.80 -31.22 -36.61
CA LEU A 790 18.26 -31.17 -36.49
C LEU A 790 19.01 -31.73 -37.72
N LYS A 791 18.44 -32.73 -38.37
CA LYS A 791 18.97 -33.28 -39.65
C LYS A 791 18.75 -32.33 -40.82
N GLY A 792 17.95 -31.26 -40.64
CA GLY A 792 17.61 -30.32 -41.70
C GLY A 792 16.53 -30.80 -42.69
N ASN A 793 15.88 -31.92 -42.41
CA ASN A 793 14.79 -32.49 -43.23
C ASN A 793 13.48 -31.70 -43.05
N VAL A 794 13.31 -31.02 -41.93
CA VAL A 794 12.19 -30.12 -41.64
C VAL A 794 12.74 -28.72 -41.36
N LYS A 795 12.26 -27.74 -42.13
CA LYS A 795 12.71 -26.32 -42.00
C LYS A 795 11.59 -25.42 -41.47
N GLN A 796 11.98 -24.24 -41.02
CA GLN A 796 11.04 -23.21 -40.61
C GLN A 796 10.13 -22.81 -41.80
N GLY A 797 8.82 -22.84 -41.57
CA GLY A 797 7.82 -22.56 -42.61
C GLY A 797 7.16 -23.81 -43.22
N ASP A 798 7.69 -25.02 -42.97
CA ASP A 798 7.19 -26.23 -43.56
C ASP A 798 5.89 -26.72 -42.89
N THR A 799 5.08 -27.44 -43.72
CA THR A 799 3.92 -28.18 -43.24
C THR A 799 4.27 -29.64 -43.10
N VAL A 800 4.27 -30.18 -41.90
CA VAL A 800 4.65 -31.55 -41.58
C VAL A 800 3.39 -32.37 -41.29
N VAL A 801 3.20 -33.45 -42.04
CA VAL A 801 2.12 -34.42 -41.82
C VAL A 801 2.68 -35.67 -41.17
N VAL A 802 2.26 -35.92 -39.91
CA VAL A 802 2.65 -37.12 -39.17
C VAL A 802 1.73 -38.27 -39.54
N GLY A 803 2.28 -39.23 -40.26
CA GLY A 803 1.57 -40.43 -40.68
C GLY A 803 2.05 -41.68 -39.92
N TYR A 804 1.32 -42.80 -40.11
CA TYR A 804 1.72 -44.13 -39.65
C TYR A 804 1.71 -45.12 -40.81
N LYS A 805 2.86 -45.64 -41.11
CA LYS A 805 3.05 -46.63 -42.17
C LYS A 805 4.17 -47.57 -41.78
N ASP A 806 4.06 -48.85 -42.18
CA ASP A 806 5.08 -49.88 -41.95
C ASP A 806 5.50 -50.05 -40.49
N LYS A 807 4.53 -49.96 -39.58
CA LYS A 807 4.73 -50.00 -38.08
C LYS A 807 5.61 -48.91 -37.54
N LYS A 808 5.81 -47.80 -38.26
CA LYS A 808 6.59 -46.63 -37.81
C LYS A 808 5.84 -45.33 -38.09
N ILE A 809 6.10 -44.35 -37.26
CA ILE A 809 5.67 -42.95 -37.50
C ILE A 809 6.59 -42.36 -38.58
N GLN A 810 6.01 -41.70 -39.57
CA GLN A 810 6.70 -41.02 -40.66
C GLN A 810 6.30 -39.56 -40.73
N PHE A 811 7.29 -38.70 -40.97
CA PHE A 811 7.11 -37.27 -41.12
C PHE A 811 7.18 -36.92 -42.60
N ASN A 812 6.08 -36.50 -43.18
CA ASN A 812 5.99 -36.10 -44.58
C ASN A 812 5.95 -34.57 -44.64
N VAL A 813 6.96 -33.93 -45.17
CA VAL A 813 7.04 -32.49 -45.41
C VAL A 813 6.28 -32.20 -46.71
N LYS A 814 5.32 -31.24 -46.64
CA LYS A 814 4.56 -30.75 -47.79
C LYS A 814 5.00 -29.32 -48.12
#